data_a0780c994ad33e1fd4b524ef598683f7
#
_entry.id   a0780c994ad33e1fd4b524ef598683f7
#
_cell.length_a   1.000
_cell.length_b   1.000
_cell.length_c   1.000
_cell.angle_alpha   90.00
_cell.angle_beta   90.00
_cell.angle_gamma   90.00
#
_symmetry.space_group_name_H-M   'P 1'
#
loop_
_entity.id
_entity.type
_entity.pdbx_description
1 polymer ?
#
loop_
_entity_poly.entity_id
_entity_poly.type
_entity_poly.pdbx_seq_one_letter_code
_entity_poly.pdbx_strand_id
1 'polypeptide(L)'
;MRPFNRSPRRVCTALALLATLAGPPAALAQFRPPPATEAQRMTEQGEQVLVSANAALAKGDKKEAEEKFKKALQLFEQALAQEPQSVFAAAGLGSAANALQDFQRTAARLQPVFAQNPQDLSLAYPLGTAYFKLRRFQEAVPVLEQVAAADQPDHLIVHYYLASYYLYVQDGNRAVTRLQRYLVLRPEKLAGNDFQIHELLGKAHLIRRDAAAARASFEKAQAGRAESATAQIGLAAVLEMEGKVPESRALLERLVTKYPQVAEPKERLARLYLAAGDVPRADLQATALMKLGSTPAAHLLLGDVRLAQKQPAQAEAEFRKVLELQPGLLMGQIAVGKALQAQARHEEAIQFLESAVKSGGGSLELWATLGSVNRRAGRYQRAVEVHRRVVEMAPRQALGHMLLGADHFATGQWDQAIEDYGSALQVEPGHPGAKQWLARALAHRARDRAGTQRLEDAVRDLRRAYDLDRSVPMARRLGAALLDNRQFAEARKVLEGAVTLPGVTWREHLLLGYARLGGGDAQAALAAFNQSSEATQEPDQRAEVSAGAALAEVELGQVDAAVQRLTDAGPSKTAAKVAEANLPRVLVRRALAKLETGDAAAANRDLDAVDRLGTGKRADLAKLAAFARALTRAEEGRFAEATAGLKRSLTPTPEWAWPNTRTLADAWVLYRQGKVAPSRKLLTAAQKKPMPGQPKWMGNLTGALLRREAALAYASGNMKASEKALKAALAATPDDALVQHNLACVDWRQGASASALATWKRLETAVPLASLNLGIDAQERRHEPAEAVDAWRRYLASGSAPRAAQVREWKDRLQGLYGLGDAQGVTPANGLAEETP
;
A
#
# COMPACT_ATOMS: atom_id res chain seq x y z
N MET A 1 -32.03 10.34 -49.77
CA MET A 1 -32.69 11.50 -50.39
C MET A 1 -31.85 12.75 -50.03
N ARG A 2 -31.19 13.34 -51.02
CA ARG A 2 -30.39 14.57 -50.79
C ARG A 2 -31.32 15.77 -50.79
N PRO A 3 -31.28 16.68 -49.76
CA PRO A 3 -32.01 17.91 -49.85
C PRO A 3 -31.28 18.87 -50.81
N PHE A 4 -31.99 19.39 -51.73
CA PHE A 4 -31.55 20.46 -52.63
C PHE A 4 -31.35 21.78 -51.85
N ASN A 5 -30.17 22.17 -51.61
CA ASN A 5 -29.83 23.53 -51.17
C ASN A 5 -29.32 24.32 -52.36
N ARG A 6 -30.20 24.97 -53.06
CA ARG A 6 -29.86 25.89 -54.16
C ARG A 6 -30.07 27.31 -53.67
N SER A 7 -28.99 28.06 -53.60
CA SER A 7 -29.06 29.51 -53.43
C SER A 7 -29.92 30.15 -54.53
N PRO A 8 -30.67 31.25 -54.29
CA PRO A 8 -31.51 31.92 -55.29
C PRO A 8 -30.81 32.22 -56.63
N ARG A 9 -29.49 32.45 -56.62
CA ARG A 9 -28.69 32.72 -57.82
C ARG A 9 -28.63 31.53 -58.80
N ARG A 10 -28.73 30.31 -58.39
CA ARG A 10 -28.69 29.12 -59.26
C ARG A 10 -30.04 28.78 -59.88
N VAL A 11 -31.12 29.21 -59.26
CA VAL A 11 -32.46 29.05 -59.82
C VAL A 11 -32.69 29.98 -61.03
N CYS A 12 -32.21 31.21 -60.99
CA CYS A 12 -32.29 32.13 -62.13
C CYS A 12 -31.41 31.71 -63.31
N THR A 13 -30.25 31.07 -63.08
CA THR A 13 -29.36 30.62 -64.17
C THR A 13 -29.86 29.32 -64.82
N ALA A 14 -30.57 28.45 -64.08
CA ALA A 14 -31.18 27.22 -64.61
C ALA A 14 -32.40 27.51 -65.48
N LEU A 15 -33.17 28.52 -65.22
CA LEU A 15 -34.33 28.96 -66.07
C LEU A 15 -33.83 29.68 -67.32
N ALA A 16 -32.68 30.33 -67.31
CA ALA A 16 -32.09 30.92 -68.52
C ALA A 16 -31.49 29.90 -69.51
N LEU A 17 -31.03 28.74 -69.06
CA LEU A 17 -30.53 27.67 -69.91
C LEU A 17 -31.59 26.76 -70.54
N LEU A 18 -32.81 26.71 -70.00
CA LEU A 18 -33.94 25.98 -70.58
C LEU A 18 -34.63 26.76 -71.69
N ALA A 19 -34.39 28.05 -71.79
CA ALA A 19 -35.04 28.91 -72.85
C ALA A 19 -34.34 28.86 -74.22
N THR A 20 -33.17 28.18 -74.34
CA THR A 20 -32.44 28.13 -75.62
C THR A 20 -32.58 26.81 -76.40
N LEU A 21 -33.34 25.84 -75.91
CA LEU A 21 -33.47 24.53 -76.59
C LEU A 21 -34.92 24.14 -76.99
N ALA A 22 -35.88 25.04 -76.96
CA ALA A 22 -37.25 24.76 -77.47
C ALA A 22 -37.62 25.91 -78.39
N GLY A 23 -37.93 25.60 -79.69
CA GLY A 23 -38.52 26.56 -80.61
C GLY A 23 -39.94 26.97 -80.20
N PRO A 24 -40.52 28.02 -80.76
CA PRO A 24 -41.58 28.78 -80.10
C PRO A 24 -42.86 28.00 -79.95
N PRO A 25 -43.32 27.69 -78.76
CA PRO A 25 -44.72 27.35 -78.52
C PRO A 25 -45.45 28.64 -78.01
N ALA A 26 -46.46 29.05 -78.75
CA ALA A 26 -47.36 30.14 -78.44
C ALA A 26 -48.16 30.00 -77.15
N ALA A 27 -47.75 29.14 -76.21
CA ALA A 27 -48.44 28.86 -74.98
C ALA A 27 -47.69 29.29 -73.67
N LEU A 28 -46.45 29.86 -73.75
CA LEU A 28 -45.71 30.34 -72.57
C LEU A 28 -45.82 31.84 -72.33
N ALA A 29 -46.64 32.53 -73.03
CA ALA A 29 -46.86 33.97 -72.85
C ALA A 29 -47.65 34.37 -71.57
N GLN A 30 -48.12 33.46 -70.73
CA GLN A 30 -48.91 33.79 -69.56
C GLN A 30 -48.30 33.48 -68.18
N PHE A 31 -47.03 33.04 -68.10
CA PHE A 31 -46.29 32.97 -66.81
C PHE A 31 -45.34 34.18 -66.65
N ARG A 32 -45.90 35.38 -66.54
CA ARG A 32 -45.17 36.45 -65.90
C ARG A 32 -45.21 36.15 -64.43
N PRO A 33 -44.00 35.99 -63.76
CA PRO A 33 -44.01 35.98 -62.32
C PRO A 33 -44.75 37.19 -61.82
N PRO A 34 -45.55 37.07 -60.76
CA PRO A 34 -46.25 38.26 -60.21
C PRO A 34 -45.23 39.34 -59.91
N PRO A 35 -45.51 40.60 -60.12
CA PRO A 35 -44.61 41.69 -59.88
C PRO A 35 -44.17 41.61 -58.45
N ALA A 36 -42.78 41.69 -58.20
CA ALA A 36 -42.21 41.62 -56.87
C ALA A 36 -42.97 42.63 -55.97
N THR A 37 -43.36 42.14 -54.76
CA THR A 37 -43.97 43.01 -53.74
C THR A 37 -43.01 44.14 -53.35
N GLU A 38 -43.49 45.22 -52.80
CA GLU A 38 -42.65 46.29 -52.32
C GLU A 38 -41.69 45.81 -51.24
N ALA A 39 -42.14 44.87 -50.35
CA ALA A 39 -41.31 44.16 -49.34
C ALA A 39 -40.20 43.36 -49.99
N GLN A 40 -40.47 42.66 -51.10
CA GLN A 40 -39.48 41.85 -51.83
C GLN A 40 -38.41 42.76 -52.46
N ARG A 41 -38.79 43.91 -53.06
CA ARG A 41 -37.85 44.91 -53.61
C ARG A 41 -36.95 45.52 -52.53
N MET A 42 -37.50 45.87 -51.34
CA MET A 42 -36.76 46.38 -50.21
C MET A 42 -35.75 45.27 -49.67
N THR A 43 -36.15 44.01 -49.66
CA THR A 43 -35.29 42.89 -49.26
C THR A 43 -34.12 42.77 -50.26
N GLU A 44 -34.34 42.78 -51.56
CA GLU A 44 -33.30 42.68 -52.58
C GLU A 44 -32.34 43.90 -52.54
N GLN A 45 -32.86 45.11 -52.32
CA GLN A 45 -32.02 46.29 -52.10
C GLN A 45 -31.19 46.21 -50.83
N GLY A 46 -31.79 45.70 -49.75
CA GLY A 46 -31.11 45.43 -48.49
C GLY A 46 -29.96 44.43 -48.65
N GLU A 47 -30.15 43.36 -49.38
CA GLU A 47 -29.14 42.35 -49.70
C GLU A 47 -27.95 42.98 -50.51
N GLN A 48 -28.27 43.77 -51.51
CA GLN A 48 -27.22 44.45 -52.30
C GLN A 48 -26.37 45.37 -51.45
N VAL A 49 -27.01 46.14 -50.55
CA VAL A 49 -26.33 47.01 -49.61
C VAL A 49 -25.50 46.21 -48.61
N LEU A 50 -26.06 45.10 -48.10
CA LEU A 50 -25.37 44.20 -47.18
C LEU A 50 -24.09 43.60 -47.82
N VAL A 51 -24.16 43.17 -49.08
CA VAL A 51 -23.00 42.66 -49.84
C VAL A 51 -21.94 43.77 -49.98
N SER A 52 -22.37 45.00 -50.31
CA SER A 52 -21.51 46.19 -50.41
C SER A 52 -20.86 46.56 -49.06
N ALA A 53 -21.60 46.41 -47.95
CA ALA A 53 -21.11 46.67 -46.60
C ALA A 53 -20.00 45.62 -46.22
N ASN A 54 -20.24 44.35 -46.54
CA ASN A 54 -19.25 43.30 -46.34
C ASN A 54 -17.97 43.52 -47.19
N ALA A 55 -18.13 44.01 -48.42
CA ALA A 55 -16.99 44.35 -49.29
C ALA A 55 -16.16 45.52 -48.75
N ALA A 56 -16.80 46.57 -48.21
CA ALA A 56 -16.12 47.71 -47.54
C ALA A 56 -15.39 47.21 -46.30
N LEU A 57 -16.00 46.35 -45.47
CA LEU A 57 -15.39 45.76 -44.30
C LEU A 57 -14.15 44.93 -44.65
N ALA A 58 -14.22 44.16 -45.76
CA ALA A 58 -13.12 43.34 -46.24
C ALA A 58 -11.94 44.20 -46.75
N LYS A 59 -12.18 45.39 -47.22
CA LYS A 59 -11.16 46.41 -47.57
C LYS A 59 -10.58 47.18 -46.41
N GLY A 60 -11.17 46.99 -45.17
CA GLY A 60 -10.73 47.68 -43.96
C GLY A 60 -11.41 49.03 -43.71
N ASP A 61 -12.32 49.44 -44.54
CA ASP A 61 -13.08 50.66 -44.34
C ASP A 61 -14.27 50.44 -43.39
N LYS A 62 -13.98 50.54 -42.14
CA LYS A 62 -14.98 50.28 -41.08
C LYS A 62 -16.11 51.30 -41.05
N LYS A 63 -15.81 52.57 -41.37
CA LYS A 63 -16.81 53.65 -41.33
C LYS A 63 -17.84 53.51 -42.47
N GLU A 64 -17.34 53.29 -43.68
CA GLU A 64 -18.21 53.01 -44.84
C GLU A 64 -19.03 51.73 -44.62
N ALA A 65 -18.43 50.70 -44.08
CA ALA A 65 -19.09 49.45 -43.77
C ALA A 65 -20.24 49.63 -42.75
N GLU A 66 -20.01 50.38 -41.68
CA GLU A 66 -21.00 50.68 -40.65
C GLU A 66 -22.21 51.47 -41.19
N GLU A 67 -21.98 52.53 -42.00
CA GLU A 67 -23.03 53.31 -42.65
C GLU A 67 -23.90 52.41 -43.58
N LYS A 68 -23.22 51.53 -44.35
CA LYS A 68 -23.94 50.60 -45.23
C LYS A 68 -24.72 49.52 -44.44
N PHE A 69 -24.20 48.99 -43.33
CA PHE A 69 -24.96 48.07 -42.48
C PHE A 69 -26.18 48.76 -41.86
N LYS A 70 -26.10 50.02 -41.41
CA LYS A 70 -27.23 50.79 -40.93
C LYS A 70 -28.31 50.97 -42.04
N LYS A 71 -27.89 51.25 -43.29
CA LYS A 71 -28.81 51.39 -44.42
C LYS A 71 -29.47 50.06 -44.77
N ALA A 72 -28.72 48.97 -44.81
CA ALA A 72 -29.25 47.61 -45.01
C ALA A 72 -30.27 47.22 -43.93
N LEU A 73 -29.98 47.52 -42.67
CA LEU A 73 -30.84 47.28 -41.52
C LEU A 73 -32.17 48.02 -41.66
N GLN A 74 -32.19 49.28 -42.06
CA GLN A 74 -33.42 50.09 -42.31
C GLN A 74 -34.28 49.51 -43.42
N LEU A 75 -33.68 49.03 -44.52
CA LEU A 75 -34.41 48.41 -45.62
C LEU A 75 -35.06 47.07 -45.21
N PHE A 76 -34.35 46.23 -44.43
CA PHE A 76 -34.92 44.99 -43.92
C PHE A 76 -36.03 45.26 -42.89
N GLU A 77 -35.89 46.26 -42.01
CA GLU A 77 -36.99 46.65 -41.11
C GLU A 77 -38.24 47.12 -41.82
N GLN A 78 -38.10 47.91 -42.91
CA GLN A 78 -39.25 48.34 -43.76
C GLN A 78 -39.87 47.13 -44.46
N ALA A 79 -39.07 46.19 -44.96
CA ALA A 79 -39.59 44.99 -45.57
C ALA A 79 -40.36 44.11 -44.55
N LEU A 80 -39.83 43.94 -43.32
CA LEU A 80 -40.51 43.20 -42.25
C LEU A 80 -41.74 43.91 -41.70
N ALA A 81 -41.84 45.22 -41.83
CA ALA A 81 -43.03 45.93 -41.45
C ALA A 81 -44.21 45.62 -42.40
N GLN A 82 -43.94 45.33 -43.66
CA GLN A 82 -44.92 44.91 -44.65
C GLN A 82 -45.18 43.39 -44.63
N GLU A 83 -44.09 42.60 -44.51
CA GLU A 83 -44.12 41.13 -44.46
C GLU A 83 -43.44 40.62 -43.20
N PRO A 84 -44.11 40.56 -42.01
CA PRO A 84 -43.49 40.27 -40.76
C PRO A 84 -42.86 38.85 -40.65
N GLN A 85 -43.26 37.94 -41.51
CA GLN A 85 -42.77 36.54 -41.56
C GLN A 85 -41.80 36.27 -42.71
N SER A 86 -41.29 37.35 -43.39
CA SER A 86 -40.33 37.21 -44.47
C SER A 86 -39.00 36.66 -43.95
N VAL A 87 -38.67 35.41 -44.30
CA VAL A 87 -37.45 34.70 -43.92
C VAL A 87 -36.20 35.46 -44.43
N PHE A 88 -36.24 35.93 -45.71
CA PHE A 88 -35.11 36.63 -46.31
C PHE A 88 -34.85 37.97 -45.67
N ALA A 89 -35.90 38.78 -45.44
CA ALA A 89 -35.81 40.05 -44.79
C ALA A 89 -35.31 39.91 -43.33
N ALA A 90 -35.80 38.90 -42.58
CA ALA A 90 -35.38 38.63 -41.26
C ALA A 90 -33.91 38.15 -41.21
N ALA A 91 -33.49 37.24 -42.10
CA ALA A 91 -32.08 36.79 -42.18
C ALA A 91 -31.13 37.96 -42.50
N GLY A 92 -31.47 38.80 -43.45
CA GLY A 92 -30.70 39.97 -43.82
C GLY A 92 -30.63 41.00 -42.67
N LEU A 93 -31.75 41.25 -41.97
CA LEU A 93 -31.79 42.06 -40.76
C LEU A 93 -30.84 41.54 -39.70
N GLY A 94 -30.91 40.21 -39.40
CA GLY A 94 -30.06 39.58 -38.42
C GLY A 94 -28.56 39.70 -38.75
N SER A 95 -28.20 39.56 -40.00
CA SER A 95 -26.84 39.71 -40.46
C SER A 95 -26.34 41.17 -40.32
N ALA A 96 -27.12 42.14 -40.70
CA ALA A 96 -26.78 43.56 -40.59
C ALA A 96 -26.71 44.02 -39.10
N ALA A 97 -27.70 43.64 -38.29
CA ALA A 97 -27.74 43.97 -36.86
C ALA A 97 -26.57 43.32 -36.09
N ASN A 98 -26.24 42.05 -36.38
CA ASN A 98 -25.07 41.39 -35.78
C ASN A 98 -23.75 42.06 -36.17
N ALA A 99 -23.60 42.52 -37.40
CA ALA A 99 -22.44 43.29 -37.82
C ALA A 99 -22.30 44.63 -37.06
N LEU A 100 -23.42 45.26 -36.72
CA LEU A 100 -23.51 46.42 -35.89
C LEU A 100 -23.45 46.16 -34.38
N GLN A 101 -23.29 44.85 -33.98
CA GLN A 101 -23.32 44.39 -32.59
C GLN A 101 -24.65 44.60 -31.86
N ASP A 102 -25.73 44.84 -32.59
CA ASP A 102 -27.07 44.94 -32.02
C ASP A 102 -27.72 43.54 -31.91
N PHE A 103 -27.19 42.76 -31.04
CA PHE A 103 -27.61 41.35 -30.86
C PHE A 103 -29.02 41.24 -30.26
N GLN A 104 -29.43 42.24 -29.46
CA GLN A 104 -30.77 42.25 -28.89
C GLN A 104 -31.82 42.42 -29.98
N ARG A 105 -31.60 43.31 -30.94
CA ARG A 105 -32.51 43.50 -32.10
C ARG A 105 -32.56 42.25 -32.94
N THR A 106 -31.40 41.62 -33.22
CA THR A 106 -31.39 40.34 -33.95
C THR A 106 -32.25 39.29 -33.24
N ALA A 107 -32.07 39.05 -31.94
CA ALA A 107 -32.83 38.10 -31.17
C ALA A 107 -34.33 38.42 -31.18
N ALA A 108 -34.72 39.63 -30.92
CA ALA A 108 -36.13 40.07 -30.88
C ALA A 108 -36.87 39.89 -32.24
N ARG A 109 -36.18 40.23 -33.35
CA ARG A 109 -36.78 40.21 -34.69
C ARG A 109 -36.77 38.83 -35.35
N LEU A 110 -35.72 38.00 -35.11
CA LEU A 110 -35.61 36.72 -35.75
C LEU A 110 -36.31 35.56 -34.99
N GLN A 111 -36.41 35.64 -33.66
CA GLN A 111 -37.04 34.57 -32.85
C GLN A 111 -38.45 34.23 -33.32
N PRO A 112 -39.41 35.18 -33.58
CA PRO A 112 -40.76 34.83 -34.03
C PRO A 112 -40.78 34.23 -35.43
N VAL A 113 -39.94 34.67 -36.37
CA VAL A 113 -39.83 34.12 -37.74
C VAL A 113 -39.18 32.73 -37.71
N PHE A 114 -38.11 32.56 -36.88
CA PHE A 114 -37.47 31.27 -36.72
C PHE A 114 -38.38 30.23 -36.06
N ALA A 115 -39.24 30.61 -35.13
CA ALA A 115 -40.21 29.71 -34.49
C ALA A 115 -41.14 29.05 -35.50
N GLN A 116 -41.46 29.76 -36.62
CA GLN A 116 -42.26 29.19 -37.73
C GLN A 116 -41.41 28.47 -38.76
N ASN A 117 -40.14 28.77 -38.84
CA ASN A 117 -39.19 28.17 -39.80
C ASN A 117 -37.94 27.60 -39.10
N PRO A 118 -38.08 26.65 -38.18
CA PRO A 118 -37.00 26.25 -37.28
C PRO A 118 -35.85 25.45 -37.97
N GLN A 119 -36.05 25.09 -39.26
CA GLN A 119 -35.03 24.38 -40.04
C GLN A 119 -34.24 25.33 -40.98
N ASP A 120 -34.60 26.59 -41.02
CA ASP A 120 -33.95 27.55 -41.90
C ASP A 120 -32.64 28.04 -41.35
N LEU A 121 -31.53 27.66 -42.00
CA LEU A 121 -30.18 28.00 -41.57
C LEU A 121 -29.82 29.46 -41.74
N SER A 122 -30.48 30.17 -42.66
CA SER A 122 -30.28 31.59 -42.88
C SER A 122 -30.74 32.44 -41.70
N LEU A 123 -31.78 31.96 -40.99
CA LEU A 123 -32.26 32.53 -39.72
C LEU A 123 -31.47 32.00 -38.53
N ALA A 124 -31.18 30.69 -38.51
CA ALA A 124 -30.51 30.03 -37.40
C ALA A 124 -29.10 30.60 -37.11
N TYR A 125 -28.34 30.88 -38.16
CA TYR A 125 -26.96 31.39 -38.00
C TYR A 125 -26.88 32.76 -37.30
N PRO A 126 -27.55 33.80 -37.79
CA PRO A 126 -27.53 35.10 -37.12
C PRO A 126 -28.21 35.07 -35.74
N LEU A 127 -29.32 34.33 -35.58
CA LEU A 127 -30.04 34.19 -34.31
C LEU A 127 -29.16 33.49 -33.25
N GLY A 128 -28.57 32.33 -33.60
CA GLY A 128 -27.69 31.61 -32.72
C GLY A 128 -26.44 32.40 -32.33
N THR A 129 -25.88 33.21 -33.27
CA THR A 129 -24.80 34.16 -33.02
C THR A 129 -25.22 35.24 -32.02
N ALA A 130 -26.39 35.83 -32.19
CA ALA A 130 -26.93 36.85 -31.30
C ALA A 130 -27.15 36.28 -29.88
N TYR A 131 -27.81 35.13 -29.74
CA TYR A 131 -27.99 34.49 -28.46
C TYR A 131 -26.64 34.17 -27.76
N PHE A 132 -25.63 33.67 -28.50
CA PHE A 132 -24.32 33.44 -27.97
C PHE A 132 -23.64 34.69 -27.41
N LYS A 133 -23.70 35.76 -28.17
CA LYS A 133 -23.12 37.11 -27.75
C LYS A 133 -23.87 37.68 -26.57
N LEU A 134 -25.18 37.46 -26.45
CA LEU A 134 -26.00 37.83 -25.29
C LEU A 134 -25.81 36.90 -24.09
N ARG A 135 -24.96 35.86 -24.19
CA ARG A 135 -24.76 34.82 -23.18
C ARG A 135 -26.02 33.99 -22.85
N ARG A 136 -27.00 33.99 -23.76
CA ARG A 136 -28.21 33.13 -23.67
C ARG A 136 -27.91 31.75 -24.20
N PHE A 137 -26.98 31.02 -23.46
CA PHE A 137 -26.43 29.77 -23.98
C PHE A 137 -27.42 28.65 -24.14
N GLN A 138 -28.46 28.58 -23.29
CA GLN A 138 -29.49 27.56 -23.39
C GLN A 138 -30.24 27.63 -24.73
N GLU A 139 -30.40 28.83 -25.25
CA GLU A 139 -31.07 29.09 -26.54
C GLU A 139 -30.08 29.06 -27.71
N ALA A 140 -28.86 29.56 -27.48
CA ALA A 140 -27.81 29.62 -28.50
C ALA A 140 -27.36 28.26 -28.99
N VAL A 141 -27.09 27.33 -28.03
CA VAL A 141 -26.41 26.06 -28.34
C VAL A 141 -27.24 25.16 -29.28
N PRO A 142 -28.54 24.90 -29.04
CA PRO A 142 -29.34 24.09 -29.96
C PRO A 142 -29.37 24.67 -31.37
N VAL A 143 -29.52 25.99 -31.50
CA VAL A 143 -29.59 26.70 -32.78
C VAL A 143 -28.23 26.62 -33.50
N LEU A 144 -27.12 26.87 -32.79
CA LEU A 144 -25.76 26.79 -33.37
C LEU A 144 -25.39 25.35 -33.73
N GLU A 145 -25.82 24.32 -32.96
CA GLU A 145 -25.60 22.92 -33.30
C GLU A 145 -26.31 22.53 -34.60
N GLN A 146 -27.51 23.04 -34.83
CA GLN A 146 -28.21 22.85 -36.08
C GLN A 146 -27.42 23.47 -37.26
N VAL A 147 -26.90 24.69 -37.13
CA VAL A 147 -26.04 25.32 -38.13
C VAL A 147 -24.77 24.53 -38.37
N ALA A 148 -24.12 24.10 -37.29
CA ALA A 148 -22.89 23.29 -37.35
C ALA A 148 -23.10 21.92 -38.00
N ALA A 149 -24.31 21.33 -37.91
CA ALA A 149 -24.64 20.05 -38.54
C ALA A 149 -24.73 20.15 -40.07
N ALA A 150 -24.98 21.32 -40.62
CA ALA A 150 -25.00 21.56 -42.06
C ALA A 150 -23.58 21.61 -42.68
N ASP A 151 -22.57 21.74 -41.87
CA ASP A 151 -21.15 21.59 -42.21
C ASP A 151 -20.67 22.48 -43.38
N GLN A 152 -21.11 23.73 -43.40
CA GLN A 152 -20.81 24.68 -44.44
C GLN A 152 -19.58 25.55 -44.07
N PRO A 153 -18.63 25.78 -45.00
CA PRO A 153 -17.45 26.63 -44.74
C PRO A 153 -17.83 28.08 -44.33
N ASP A 154 -18.95 28.60 -44.82
CA ASP A 154 -19.40 29.94 -44.53
C ASP A 154 -19.80 30.10 -43.03
N HIS A 155 -20.08 29.02 -42.32
CA HIS A 155 -20.44 29.02 -40.91
C HIS A 155 -19.30 28.61 -39.99
N LEU A 156 -18.06 28.72 -40.43
CA LEU A 156 -16.86 28.36 -39.72
C LEU A 156 -16.84 28.83 -38.25
N ILE A 157 -17.24 30.08 -37.99
CA ILE A 157 -17.21 30.72 -36.65
C ILE A 157 -18.14 30.01 -35.65
N VAL A 158 -19.16 29.29 -36.10
CA VAL A 158 -20.08 28.54 -35.24
C VAL A 158 -19.36 27.44 -34.48
N HIS A 159 -18.42 26.77 -35.13
CA HIS A 159 -17.60 25.78 -34.47
C HIS A 159 -16.74 26.37 -33.35
N TYR A 160 -16.21 27.60 -33.55
CA TYR A 160 -15.46 28.32 -32.52
C TYR A 160 -16.38 28.72 -31.33
N TYR A 161 -17.59 29.20 -31.58
CA TYR A 161 -18.54 29.55 -30.52
C TYR A 161 -18.95 28.34 -29.72
N LEU A 162 -19.34 27.26 -30.37
CA LEU A 162 -19.71 26.02 -29.70
C LEU A 162 -18.53 25.43 -28.89
N ALA A 163 -17.31 25.43 -29.47
CA ALA A 163 -16.14 25.00 -28.74
C ALA A 163 -15.86 25.84 -27.49
N SER A 164 -16.00 27.16 -27.61
CA SER A 164 -15.84 28.10 -26.48
C SER A 164 -16.85 27.83 -25.36
N TYR A 165 -18.10 27.52 -25.72
CA TYR A 165 -19.14 27.11 -24.78
C TYR A 165 -18.81 25.75 -24.14
N TYR A 166 -18.41 24.74 -24.93
CA TYR A 166 -18.06 23.43 -24.39
C TYR A 166 -16.85 23.47 -23.47
N LEU A 167 -15.87 24.33 -23.73
CA LEU A 167 -14.77 24.61 -22.80
C LEU A 167 -15.30 25.22 -21.49
N TYR A 168 -16.24 26.15 -21.57
CA TYR A 168 -16.85 26.78 -20.39
C TYR A 168 -17.61 25.75 -19.51
N VAL A 169 -18.35 24.80 -20.13
CA VAL A 169 -19.08 23.75 -19.40
C VAL A 169 -18.24 22.50 -19.16
N GLN A 170 -16.92 22.57 -19.38
CA GLN A 170 -15.96 21.47 -19.16
C GLN A 170 -16.23 20.22 -20.01
N ASP A 171 -16.89 20.33 -21.17
CA ASP A 171 -17.05 19.25 -22.13
C ASP A 171 -15.90 19.24 -23.15
N GLY A 172 -14.76 18.67 -22.76
CA GLY A 172 -13.57 18.59 -23.60
C GLY A 172 -13.78 17.78 -24.89
N ASN A 173 -14.67 16.78 -24.89
CA ASN A 173 -14.92 15.95 -26.05
C ASN A 173 -15.58 16.72 -27.17
N ARG A 174 -16.72 17.41 -26.86
CA ARG A 174 -17.42 18.22 -27.85
C ARG A 174 -16.55 19.41 -28.27
N ALA A 175 -15.79 20.04 -27.35
CA ALA A 175 -14.88 21.11 -27.69
C ALA A 175 -13.82 20.67 -28.72
N VAL A 176 -13.15 19.54 -28.53
CA VAL A 176 -12.19 18.98 -29.49
C VAL A 176 -12.84 18.73 -30.84
N THR A 177 -14.01 18.08 -30.88
CA THR A 177 -14.72 17.79 -32.14
C THR A 177 -15.00 19.07 -32.92
N ARG A 178 -15.48 20.12 -32.27
CA ARG A 178 -15.80 21.40 -32.92
C ARG A 178 -14.54 22.14 -33.40
N LEU A 179 -13.46 22.16 -32.62
CA LEU A 179 -12.22 22.80 -33.01
C LEU A 179 -11.50 22.06 -34.14
N GLN A 180 -11.52 20.74 -34.14
CA GLN A 180 -10.99 19.95 -35.23
C GLN A 180 -11.79 20.19 -36.51
N ARG A 181 -13.13 20.31 -36.42
CA ARG A 181 -13.93 20.63 -37.58
C ARG A 181 -13.66 22.04 -38.08
N TYR A 182 -13.43 22.99 -37.21
CA TYR A 182 -12.98 24.34 -37.58
C TYR A 182 -11.70 24.27 -38.43
N LEU A 183 -10.69 23.51 -38.02
CA LEU A 183 -9.43 23.37 -38.75
C LEU A 183 -9.59 22.71 -40.12
N VAL A 184 -10.55 21.81 -40.29
CA VAL A 184 -10.86 21.16 -41.56
C VAL A 184 -11.56 22.10 -42.53
N LEU A 185 -12.51 22.91 -42.05
CA LEU A 185 -13.34 23.79 -42.87
C LEU A 185 -12.68 25.11 -43.23
N ARG A 186 -11.64 25.52 -42.46
CA ARG A 186 -11.06 26.86 -42.64
C ARG A 186 -10.40 27.02 -44.00
N PRO A 187 -10.48 28.21 -44.65
CA PRO A 187 -9.79 28.50 -45.87
C PRO A 187 -8.25 28.49 -45.69
N GLU A 188 -7.52 28.04 -46.65
CA GLU A 188 -6.04 27.91 -46.62
C GLU A 188 -5.33 29.22 -46.25
N LYS A 189 -5.84 30.35 -46.70
CA LYS A 189 -5.30 31.68 -46.38
C LYS A 189 -5.38 32.02 -44.86
N LEU A 190 -6.17 31.32 -44.05
CA LEU A 190 -6.25 31.46 -42.60
C LEU A 190 -5.33 30.51 -41.84
N ALA A 191 -4.68 29.58 -42.51
CA ALA A 191 -3.87 28.54 -41.87
C ALA A 191 -2.68 29.08 -41.04
N GLY A 192 -2.17 30.25 -41.35
CA GLY A 192 -1.08 30.93 -40.60
C GLY A 192 -1.47 31.46 -39.22
N ASN A 193 -2.78 31.60 -38.93
CA ASN A 193 -3.29 32.19 -37.68
C ASN A 193 -3.97 31.21 -36.76
N ASP A 194 -3.70 29.93 -36.91
CA ASP A 194 -4.39 28.86 -36.14
C ASP A 194 -3.93 28.76 -34.69
N PHE A 195 -2.96 29.57 -34.25
CA PHE A 195 -2.40 29.44 -32.90
C PHE A 195 -3.47 29.50 -31.80
N GLN A 196 -4.49 30.37 -31.97
CA GLN A 196 -5.59 30.46 -30.99
C GLN A 196 -6.44 29.18 -30.94
N ILE A 197 -6.68 28.58 -32.10
CA ILE A 197 -7.44 27.31 -32.17
C ILE A 197 -6.65 26.20 -31.52
N HIS A 198 -5.34 26.17 -31.71
CA HIS A 198 -4.45 25.21 -31.05
C HIS A 198 -4.36 25.46 -29.52
N GLU A 199 -4.43 26.73 -29.05
CA GLU A 199 -4.55 27.03 -27.62
C GLU A 199 -5.85 26.47 -27.04
N LEU A 200 -6.96 26.61 -27.72
CA LEU A 200 -8.25 26.08 -27.30
C LEU A 200 -8.28 24.53 -27.35
N LEU A 201 -7.68 23.93 -28.38
CA LEU A 201 -7.50 22.46 -28.45
C LEU A 201 -6.67 21.96 -27.29
N GLY A 202 -5.58 22.64 -26.94
CA GLY A 202 -4.78 22.31 -25.78
C GLY A 202 -5.59 22.34 -24.48
N LYS A 203 -6.42 23.38 -24.27
CA LYS A 203 -7.32 23.48 -23.13
C LYS A 203 -8.39 22.35 -23.12
N ALA A 204 -8.96 22.02 -24.28
CA ALA A 204 -9.92 20.93 -24.41
C ALA A 204 -9.30 19.57 -24.08
N HIS A 205 -8.06 19.30 -24.51
CA HIS A 205 -7.34 18.10 -24.17
C HIS A 205 -6.93 18.04 -22.69
N LEU A 206 -6.64 19.18 -22.03
CA LEU A 206 -6.46 19.23 -20.57
C LEU A 206 -7.73 18.79 -19.83
N ILE A 207 -8.92 19.25 -20.26
CA ILE A 207 -10.20 18.84 -19.70
C ILE A 207 -10.40 17.31 -19.86
N ARG A 208 -10.00 16.75 -21.00
CA ARG A 208 -10.04 15.31 -21.25
C ARG A 208 -8.98 14.50 -20.50
N ARG A 209 -8.08 15.15 -19.78
CA ARG A 209 -6.90 14.57 -19.14
C ARG A 209 -5.96 13.85 -20.13
N ASP A 210 -5.90 14.31 -21.36
CA ASP A 210 -5.02 13.83 -22.41
C ASP A 210 -3.79 14.75 -22.51
N ALA A 211 -2.78 14.46 -21.68
CA ALA A 211 -1.56 15.28 -21.58
C ALA A 211 -0.78 15.31 -22.88
N ALA A 212 -0.71 14.19 -23.62
CA ALA A 212 0.05 14.11 -24.88
C ALA A 212 -0.57 14.98 -25.97
N ALA A 213 -1.89 14.88 -26.18
CA ALA A 213 -2.60 15.70 -27.16
C ALA A 213 -2.63 17.20 -26.77
N ALA A 214 -2.74 17.48 -25.46
CA ALA A 214 -2.65 18.85 -24.94
C ALA A 214 -1.29 19.46 -25.23
N ARG A 215 -0.19 18.75 -24.95
CA ARG A 215 1.19 19.18 -25.26
C ARG A 215 1.34 19.49 -26.72
N ALA A 216 1.02 18.54 -27.62
CA ALA A 216 1.13 18.72 -29.06
C ALA A 216 0.33 19.95 -29.56
N SER A 217 -0.84 20.21 -28.97
CA SER A 217 -1.65 21.37 -29.33
C SER A 217 -1.03 22.68 -28.87
N PHE A 218 -0.53 22.77 -27.63
CA PHE A 218 0.15 23.98 -27.15
C PHE A 218 1.49 24.24 -27.85
N GLU A 219 2.25 23.20 -28.22
CA GLU A 219 3.47 23.33 -29.01
C GLU A 219 3.18 23.89 -30.40
N LYS A 220 2.11 23.42 -31.06
CA LYS A 220 1.63 24.00 -32.34
C LYS A 220 1.20 25.48 -32.15
N ALA A 221 0.53 25.79 -31.06
CA ALA A 221 0.17 27.17 -30.76
C ALA A 221 1.41 28.06 -30.57
N GLN A 222 2.44 27.55 -29.87
CA GLN A 222 3.70 28.24 -29.65
C GLN A 222 4.53 28.36 -30.95
N ALA A 223 4.50 27.36 -31.83
CA ALA A 223 5.14 27.49 -33.15
C ALA A 223 4.52 28.59 -34.00
N GLY A 224 3.20 28.77 -33.92
CA GLY A 224 2.51 29.91 -34.58
C GLY A 224 2.71 31.26 -33.90
N ARG A 225 2.92 31.25 -32.57
CA ARG A 225 3.17 32.45 -31.76
C ARG A 225 4.07 32.14 -30.59
N ALA A 226 5.39 32.29 -30.76
CA ALA A 226 6.40 31.95 -29.75
C ALA A 226 6.17 32.57 -28.37
N GLU A 227 5.65 33.80 -28.33
CA GLU A 227 5.37 34.57 -27.11
C GLU A 227 3.96 34.39 -26.54
N SER A 228 3.27 33.30 -26.94
CA SER A 228 1.93 33.03 -26.37
C SER A 228 2.01 32.67 -24.89
N ALA A 229 1.56 33.57 -24.03
CA ALA A 229 1.41 33.28 -22.58
C ALA A 229 0.44 32.14 -22.35
N THR A 230 -0.68 32.06 -23.07
CA THR A 230 -1.69 30.98 -22.96
C THR A 230 -1.09 29.62 -23.25
N ALA A 231 -0.31 29.48 -24.34
CA ALA A 231 0.32 28.22 -24.68
C ALA A 231 1.37 27.81 -23.65
N GLN A 232 2.19 28.73 -23.15
CA GLN A 232 3.19 28.44 -22.11
C GLN A 232 2.54 28.07 -20.76
N ILE A 233 1.46 28.74 -20.35
CA ILE A 233 0.67 28.35 -19.16
C ILE A 233 0.05 26.98 -19.34
N GLY A 234 -0.48 26.70 -20.55
CA GLY A 234 -1.00 25.37 -20.88
C GLY A 234 0.05 24.27 -20.80
N LEU A 235 1.28 24.53 -21.25
CA LEU A 235 2.40 23.58 -21.09
C LEU A 235 2.77 23.35 -19.61
N ALA A 236 2.70 24.39 -18.77
CA ALA A 236 2.88 24.20 -17.33
C ALA A 236 1.80 23.28 -16.75
N ALA A 237 0.54 23.41 -17.17
CA ALA A 237 -0.55 22.50 -16.76
C ALA A 237 -0.33 21.07 -17.27
N VAL A 238 0.22 20.90 -18.47
CA VAL A 238 0.59 19.57 -18.98
C VAL A 238 1.69 18.95 -18.11
N LEU A 239 2.72 19.69 -17.71
CA LEU A 239 3.77 19.22 -16.82
C LEU A 239 3.23 18.77 -15.46
N GLU A 240 2.23 19.49 -14.92
CA GLU A 240 1.52 19.08 -13.69
C GLU A 240 0.81 17.73 -13.88
N MET A 241 0.12 17.53 -15.01
CA MET A 241 -0.57 16.27 -15.33
C MET A 241 0.40 15.10 -15.50
N GLU A 242 1.60 15.35 -16.01
CA GLU A 242 2.67 14.34 -16.16
C GLU A 242 3.42 14.06 -14.84
N GLY A 243 3.05 14.73 -13.74
CA GLY A 243 3.73 14.63 -12.45
C GLY A 243 5.08 15.36 -12.37
N LYS A 244 5.45 16.14 -13.40
CA LYS A 244 6.68 16.95 -13.46
C LYS A 244 6.49 18.30 -12.78
N VAL A 245 6.08 18.25 -11.49
CA VAL A 245 5.75 19.45 -10.70
C VAL A 245 6.92 20.44 -10.57
N PRO A 246 8.18 19.99 -10.36
CA PRO A 246 9.32 20.95 -10.30
C PRO A 246 9.51 21.75 -11.58
N GLU A 247 9.36 21.11 -12.75
CA GLU A 247 9.51 21.75 -14.06
C GLU A 247 8.36 22.73 -14.34
N SER A 248 7.12 22.34 -13.98
CA SER A 248 5.96 23.25 -14.06
C SER A 248 6.17 24.49 -13.21
N ARG A 249 6.62 24.32 -11.96
CA ARG A 249 6.90 25.43 -11.06
C ARG A 249 7.96 26.39 -11.64
N ALA A 250 9.08 25.86 -12.11
CA ALA A 250 10.14 26.68 -12.72
C ALA A 250 9.66 27.44 -13.96
N LEU A 251 8.77 26.83 -14.77
CA LEU A 251 8.15 27.51 -15.90
C LEU A 251 7.22 28.64 -15.45
N LEU A 252 6.34 28.37 -14.47
CA LEU A 252 5.42 29.37 -13.93
C LEU A 252 6.14 30.55 -13.25
N GLU A 253 7.22 30.31 -12.53
CA GLU A 253 8.06 31.40 -11.95
C GLU A 253 8.60 32.35 -13.02
N ARG A 254 9.07 31.79 -14.16
CA ARG A 254 9.47 32.63 -15.31
C ARG A 254 8.30 33.38 -15.93
N LEU A 255 7.12 32.73 -16.02
CA LEU A 255 5.93 33.36 -16.60
C LEU A 255 5.39 34.49 -15.73
N VAL A 256 5.40 34.34 -14.41
CA VAL A 256 5.01 35.44 -13.47
C VAL A 256 5.92 36.65 -13.63
N THR A 257 7.22 36.43 -13.85
CA THR A 257 8.18 37.52 -14.09
C THR A 257 7.97 38.18 -15.46
N LYS A 258 7.80 37.36 -16.51
CA LYS A 258 7.65 37.83 -17.89
C LYS A 258 6.30 38.49 -18.17
N TYR A 259 5.23 37.99 -17.55
CA TYR A 259 3.84 38.44 -17.73
C TYR A 259 3.20 38.83 -16.39
N PRO A 260 3.69 39.92 -15.74
CA PRO A 260 3.27 40.26 -14.38
C PRO A 260 1.78 40.66 -14.27
N GLN A 261 1.12 41.00 -15.37
CA GLN A 261 -0.29 41.37 -15.42
C GLN A 261 -1.23 40.15 -15.71
N VAL A 262 -0.67 38.97 -15.96
CA VAL A 262 -1.46 37.75 -16.19
C VAL A 262 -1.74 37.04 -14.86
N ALA A 263 -3.00 36.81 -14.56
CA ALA A 263 -3.45 36.24 -13.29
C ALA A 263 -3.17 34.72 -13.17
N GLU A 264 -3.40 33.97 -14.25
CA GLU A 264 -3.38 32.50 -14.22
C GLU A 264 -2.05 31.87 -13.77
N PRO A 265 -0.84 32.36 -14.20
CA PRO A 265 0.43 31.84 -13.69
C PRO A 265 0.58 32.00 -12.17
N LYS A 266 0.14 33.17 -11.62
CA LYS A 266 0.19 33.43 -10.19
C LYS A 266 -0.72 32.51 -9.41
N GLU A 267 -1.94 32.31 -9.92
CA GLU A 267 -2.90 31.41 -9.31
C GLU A 267 -2.37 29.96 -9.26
N ARG A 268 -1.87 29.44 -10.39
CA ARG A 268 -1.28 28.09 -10.45
C ARG A 268 -0.07 27.96 -9.55
N LEU A 269 0.85 28.93 -9.62
CA LEU A 269 2.08 28.91 -8.82
C LEU A 269 1.77 28.94 -7.31
N ALA A 270 0.81 29.75 -6.87
CA ALA A 270 0.39 29.78 -5.48
C ALA A 270 -0.19 28.44 -5.03
N ARG A 271 -1.00 27.79 -5.87
CA ARG A 271 -1.53 26.43 -5.57
C ARG A 271 -0.42 25.38 -5.48
N LEU A 272 0.59 25.43 -6.35
CA LEU A 272 1.74 24.52 -6.28
C LEU A 272 2.56 24.74 -5.00
N TYR A 273 2.76 26.00 -4.58
CA TYR A 273 3.43 26.30 -3.32
C TYR A 273 2.62 25.82 -2.11
N LEU A 274 1.28 26.00 -2.10
CA LEU A 274 0.41 25.46 -1.05
C LEU A 274 0.51 23.93 -0.97
N ALA A 275 0.48 23.26 -2.12
CA ALA A 275 0.61 21.80 -2.17
C ALA A 275 1.99 21.30 -1.68
N ALA A 276 3.04 22.11 -1.87
CA ALA A 276 4.39 21.85 -1.37
C ALA A 276 4.61 22.26 0.09
N GLY A 277 3.60 22.87 0.74
CA GLY A 277 3.72 23.41 2.10
C GLY A 277 4.51 24.73 2.21
N ASP A 278 4.89 25.35 1.08
CA ASP A 278 5.60 26.64 1.05
C ASP A 278 4.59 27.79 1.12
N VAL A 279 4.01 27.95 2.32
CA VAL A 279 2.96 28.94 2.58
C VAL A 279 3.43 30.37 2.36
N PRO A 280 4.69 30.77 2.71
CA PRO A 280 5.16 32.16 2.47
C PRO A 280 5.19 32.52 0.98
N ARG A 281 5.68 31.63 0.10
CA ARG A 281 5.68 31.90 -1.35
C ARG A 281 4.27 31.86 -1.94
N ALA A 282 3.39 30.99 -1.43
CA ALA A 282 1.98 30.98 -1.81
C ALA A 282 1.29 32.30 -1.47
N ASP A 283 1.53 32.88 -0.28
CA ASP A 283 0.98 34.14 0.17
C ASP A 283 1.44 35.30 -0.72
N LEU A 284 2.73 35.32 -1.09
CA LEU A 284 3.27 36.31 -2.02
C LEU A 284 2.52 36.32 -3.36
N GLN A 285 2.26 35.14 -3.94
CA GLN A 285 1.55 35.05 -5.22
C GLN A 285 0.05 35.36 -5.08
N ALA A 286 -0.60 34.92 -4.01
CA ALA A 286 -2.01 35.25 -3.75
C ALA A 286 -2.22 36.76 -3.53
N THR A 287 -1.33 37.41 -2.78
CA THR A 287 -1.34 38.87 -2.59
C THR A 287 -1.07 39.61 -3.90
N ALA A 288 -0.14 39.10 -4.72
CA ALA A 288 0.11 39.68 -6.05
C ALA A 288 -1.09 39.50 -6.99
N LEU A 289 -1.84 38.39 -6.87
CA LEU A 289 -3.08 38.14 -7.61
C LEU A 289 -4.18 39.16 -7.19
N MET A 290 -4.33 39.42 -5.89
CA MET A 290 -5.28 40.37 -5.36
C MET A 290 -5.03 41.80 -5.87
N LYS A 291 -3.75 42.20 -6.08
CA LYS A 291 -3.37 43.48 -6.67
C LYS A 291 -3.80 43.62 -8.14
N LEU A 292 -4.00 42.51 -8.86
CA LEU A 292 -4.51 42.53 -10.24
C LEU A 292 -6.03 42.72 -10.30
N GLY A 293 -6.74 42.38 -9.26
CA GLY A 293 -8.16 42.55 -9.14
C GLY A 293 -8.79 41.69 -8.04
N SER A 294 -9.79 42.25 -7.39
CA SER A 294 -10.63 41.60 -6.39
C SER A 294 -11.63 40.70 -7.11
N THR A 295 -11.20 39.45 -7.40
CA THR A 295 -11.99 38.42 -8.08
C THR A 295 -12.34 37.28 -7.13
N PRO A 296 -13.43 36.53 -7.36
CA PRO A 296 -13.75 35.35 -6.57
C PRO A 296 -12.58 34.33 -6.48
N ALA A 297 -11.83 34.11 -7.57
CA ALA A 297 -10.68 33.22 -7.59
C ALA A 297 -9.53 33.71 -6.70
N ALA A 298 -9.26 35.04 -6.70
CA ALA A 298 -8.24 35.63 -5.87
C ALA A 298 -8.58 35.55 -4.39
N HIS A 299 -9.82 35.78 -4.00
CA HIS A 299 -10.29 35.63 -2.62
C HIS A 299 -10.31 34.16 -2.17
N LEU A 300 -10.72 33.21 -3.04
CA LEU A 300 -10.61 31.79 -2.73
C LEU A 300 -9.18 31.38 -2.42
N LEU A 301 -8.24 31.77 -3.28
CA LEU A 301 -6.84 31.44 -3.11
C LEU A 301 -6.24 32.06 -1.84
N LEU A 302 -6.54 33.32 -1.58
CA LEU A 302 -6.08 34.04 -0.38
C LEU A 302 -6.65 33.39 0.88
N GLY A 303 -7.94 33.00 0.87
CA GLY A 303 -8.56 32.24 1.94
C GLY A 303 -7.90 30.89 2.20
N ASP A 304 -7.55 30.15 1.13
CA ASP A 304 -6.80 28.88 1.24
C ASP A 304 -5.42 29.09 1.87
N VAL A 305 -4.72 30.18 1.49
CA VAL A 305 -3.45 30.56 2.13
C VAL A 305 -3.65 30.88 3.61
N ARG A 306 -4.69 31.63 3.99
CA ARG A 306 -5.00 31.93 5.41
C ARG A 306 -5.30 30.65 6.21
N LEU A 307 -6.01 29.68 5.62
CA LEU A 307 -6.19 28.35 6.25
C LEU A 307 -4.85 27.63 6.49
N ALA A 308 -3.97 27.64 5.50
CA ALA A 308 -2.64 27.05 5.61
C ALA A 308 -1.77 27.77 6.67
N GLN A 309 -1.95 29.08 6.85
CA GLN A 309 -1.34 29.88 7.92
C GLN A 309 -1.99 29.65 9.30
N LYS A 310 -2.98 28.75 9.42
CA LYS A 310 -3.78 28.53 10.64
C LYS A 310 -4.54 29.78 11.12
N GLN A 311 -4.99 30.59 10.18
CA GLN A 311 -5.77 31.82 10.40
C GLN A 311 -7.22 31.64 9.86
N PRO A 312 -8.02 30.73 10.40
CA PRO A 312 -9.31 30.36 9.80
C PRO A 312 -10.37 31.49 9.85
N ALA A 313 -10.27 32.41 10.80
CA ALA A 313 -11.17 33.57 10.84
C ALA A 313 -10.90 34.54 9.67
N GLN A 314 -9.64 34.77 9.30
CA GLN A 314 -9.30 35.58 8.14
C GLN A 314 -9.68 34.88 6.85
N ALA A 315 -9.50 33.54 6.79
CA ALA A 315 -9.96 32.74 5.66
C ALA A 315 -11.48 32.85 5.46
N GLU A 316 -12.27 32.76 6.54
CA GLU A 316 -13.72 32.96 6.48
C GLU A 316 -14.08 34.31 5.89
N ALA A 317 -13.40 35.40 6.33
CA ALA A 317 -13.65 36.73 5.80
C ALA A 317 -13.39 36.82 4.28
N GLU A 318 -12.29 36.21 3.81
CA GLU A 318 -12.00 36.18 2.37
C GLU A 318 -13.03 35.31 1.59
N PHE A 319 -13.44 34.18 2.12
CA PHE A 319 -14.45 33.32 1.49
C PHE A 319 -15.86 33.95 1.48
N ARG A 320 -16.21 34.77 2.47
CA ARG A 320 -17.47 35.54 2.44
C ARG A 320 -17.46 36.59 1.35
N LYS A 321 -16.32 37.25 1.08
CA LYS A 321 -16.19 38.16 -0.06
C LYS A 321 -16.41 37.48 -1.41
N VAL A 322 -16.03 36.19 -1.52
CA VAL A 322 -16.37 35.40 -2.72
C VAL A 322 -17.89 35.33 -2.94
N LEU A 323 -18.66 35.14 -1.87
CA LEU A 323 -20.12 35.08 -1.95
C LEU A 323 -20.80 36.46 -2.12
N GLU A 324 -20.16 37.53 -1.64
CA GLU A 324 -20.57 38.88 -1.93
C GLU A 324 -20.42 39.23 -3.43
N LEU A 325 -19.27 38.83 -4.02
CA LEU A 325 -18.99 39.02 -5.44
C LEU A 325 -19.83 38.09 -6.35
N GLN A 326 -20.06 36.88 -5.92
CA GLN A 326 -20.81 35.90 -6.66
C GLN A 326 -21.67 35.03 -5.71
N PRO A 327 -22.88 35.51 -5.37
CA PRO A 327 -23.83 34.75 -4.56
C PRO A 327 -24.13 33.41 -5.18
N GLY A 328 -24.08 32.34 -4.36
CA GLY A 328 -24.35 30.99 -4.86
C GLY A 328 -23.15 30.30 -5.50
N LEU A 329 -21.95 30.88 -5.56
CA LEU A 329 -20.75 30.17 -6.01
C LEU A 329 -20.46 29.01 -5.07
N LEU A 330 -20.64 27.79 -5.58
CA LEU A 330 -20.48 26.54 -4.82
C LEU A 330 -19.15 26.44 -4.07
N MET A 331 -18.05 26.81 -4.73
CA MET A 331 -16.72 26.79 -4.12
C MET A 331 -16.62 27.74 -2.92
N GLY A 332 -17.25 28.90 -2.99
CA GLY A 332 -17.33 29.88 -1.87
C GLY A 332 -18.13 29.29 -0.70
N GLN A 333 -19.28 28.68 -0.97
CA GLN A 333 -20.10 28.03 0.06
C GLN A 333 -19.35 26.92 0.80
N ILE A 334 -18.68 26.03 0.05
CA ILE A 334 -17.85 24.96 0.60
C ILE A 334 -16.69 25.55 1.43
N ALA A 335 -16.05 26.59 0.93
CA ALA A 335 -14.90 27.21 1.57
C ALA A 335 -15.28 27.88 2.91
N VAL A 336 -16.40 28.60 2.97
CA VAL A 336 -16.95 29.17 4.23
C VAL A 336 -17.24 28.05 5.23
N GLY A 337 -17.91 26.97 4.81
CA GLY A 337 -18.17 25.81 5.67
C GLY A 337 -16.90 25.20 6.24
N LYS A 338 -15.85 25.05 5.42
CA LYS A 338 -14.53 24.56 5.86
C LYS A 338 -13.84 25.52 6.82
N ALA A 339 -13.93 26.84 6.59
CA ALA A 339 -13.32 27.84 7.46
C ALA A 339 -13.99 27.88 8.85
N LEU A 340 -15.32 27.82 8.90
CA LEU A 340 -16.08 27.68 10.14
C LEU A 340 -15.73 26.39 10.90
N GLN A 341 -15.60 25.30 10.18
CA GLN A 341 -15.16 24.00 10.73
C GLN A 341 -13.75 24.11 11.34
N ALA A 342 -12.81 24.77 10.64
CA ALA A 342 -11.45 24.98 11.12
C ALA A 342 -11.39 25.87 12.40
N GLN A 343 -12.41 26.68 12.64
CA GLN A 343 -12.60 27.46 13.87
C GLN A 343 -13.31 26.66 14.99
N ALA A 344 -13.60 25.38 14.77
CA ALA A 344 -14.44 24.53 15.62
C ALA A 344 -15.89 25.07 15.82
N ARG A 345 -16.34 26.03 14.99
CA ARG A 345 -17.72 26.56 14.97
C ARG A 345 -18.63 25.62 14.18
N HIS A 346 -18.73 24.38 14.66
CA HIS A 346 -19.37 23.29 13.90
C HIS A 346 -20.86 23.52 13.67
N GLU A 347 -21.58 24.07 14.67
CA GLU A 347 -23.01 24.35 14.57
C GLU A 347 -23.30 25.38 13.48
N GLU A 348 -22.54 26.45 13.45
CA GLU A 348 -22.68 27.50 12.43
C GLU A 348 -22.34 26.98 11.04
N ALA A 349 -21.29 26.14 10.93
CA ALA A 349 -20.92 25.49 9.67
C ALA A 349 -22.06 24.58 9.16
N ILE A 350 -22.70 23.80 10.04
CA ILE A 350 -23.83 22.93 9.67
C ILE A 350 -25.00 23.78 9.20
N GLN A 351 -25.44 24.77 9.96
CA GLN A 351 -26.55 25.65 9.60
C GLN A 351 -26.32 26.37 8.26
N PHE A 352 -25.09 26.91 8.09
CA PHE A 352 -24.69 27.54 6.84
C PHE A 352 -24.77 26.59 5.63
N LEU A 353 -24.19 25.40 5.75
CA LEU A 353 -24.17 24.40 4.68
C LEU A 353 -25.58 23.82 4.41
N GLU A 354 -26.42 23.60 5.43
CA GLU A 354 -27.80 23.20 5.24
C GLU A 354 -28.62 24.25 4.47
N SER A 355 -28.40 25.53 4.80
CA SER A 355 -29.00 26.63 4.04
C SER A 355 -28.54 26.65 2.58
N ALA A 356 -27.25 26.47 2.35
CA ALA A 356 -26.67 26.41 1.02
C ALA A 356 -27.21 25.21 0.22
N VAL A 357 -27.36 24.05 0.82
CA VAL A 357 -27.98 22.87 0.19
C VAL A 357 -29.44 23.14 -0.20
N LYS A 358 -30.21 23.82 0.64
CA LYS A 358 -31.61 24.15 0.38
C LYS A 358 -31.76 25.15 -0.75
N SER A 359 -30.92 26.17 -0.81
CA SER A 359 -30.99 27.25 -1.81
C SER A 359 -30.42 26.86 -3.18
N GLY A 360 -29.41 26.01 -3.24
CA GLY A 360 -28.67 25.67 -4.45
C GLY A 360 -28.97 24.29 -5.06
N GLY A 361 -30.02 23.57 -4.62
CA GLY A 361 -30.37 22.24 -5.14
C GLY A 361 -29.41 21.11 -4.72
N GLY A 362 -28.44 21.40 -3.85
CA GLY A 362 -27.57 20.42 -3.20
C GLY A 362 -26.63 19.66 -4.14
N SER A 363 -25.50 20.29 -4.51
CA SER A 363 -24.47 19.55 -5.25
C SER A 363 -23.85 18.42 -4.40
N LEU A 364 -23.27 17.44 -5.09
CA LEU A 364 -22.57 16.29 -4.47
C LEU A 364 -21.50 16.77 -3.44
N GLU A 365 -20.69 17.78 -3.83
CA GLU A 365 -19.61 18.31 -3.01
C GLU A 365 -20.11 19.02 -1.76
N LEU A 366 -21.26 19.70 -1.87
CA LEU A 366 -21.86 20.41 -0.75
C LEU A 366 -22.42 19.41 0.28
N TRP A 367 -23.11 18.36 -0.17
CA TRP A 367 -23.56 17.25 0.68
C TRP A 367 -22.38 16.54 1.34
N ALA A 368 -21.31 16.25 0.59
CA ALA A 368 -20.09 15.64 1.11
C ALA A 368 -19.43 16.51 2.19
N THR A 369 -19.42 17.85 1.99
CA THR A 369 -18.88 18.78 2.97
C THR A 369 -19.75 18.84 4.23
N LEU A 370 -21.07 18.93 4.08
CA LEU A 370 -22.03 18.93 5.20
C LEU A 370 -21.91 17.67 6.07
N GLY A 371 -21.82 16.49 5.44
CA GLY A 371 -21.63 15.23 6.17
C GLY A 371 -20.28 15.19 6.89
N SER A 372 -19.22 15.68 6.26
CA SER A 372 -17.88 15.74 6.86
C SER A 372 -17.83 16.70 8.07
N VAL A 373 -18.56 17.82 8.03
CA VAL A 373 -18.69 18.72 9.17
C VAL A 373 -19.49 18.05 10.31
N ASN A 374 -20.61 17.36 10.01
CA ASN A 374 -21.37 16.60 10.99
C ASN A 374 -20.50 15.55 11.70
N ARG A 375 -19.68 14.79 10.94
CA ARG A 375 -18.74 13.81 11.51
C ARG A 375 -17.75 14.47 12.48
N ARG A 376 -17.16 15.62 12.10
CA ARG A 376 -16.23 16.34 12.97
C ARG A 376 -16.90 16.95 14.21
N ALA A 377 -18.18 17.28 14.11
CA ALA A 377 -19.02 17.70 15.22
C ALA A 377 -19.42 16.54 16.16
N GLY A 378 -19.01 15.31 15.85
CA GLY A 378 -19.42 14.11 16.59
C GLY A 378 -20.84 13.63 16.29
N ARG A 379 -21.53 14.26 15.33
CA ARG A 379 -22.90 13.91 14.91
C ARG A 379 -22.87 12.78 13.88
N TYR A 380 -22.32 11.63 14.28
CA TYR A 380 -22.01 10.53 13.34
C TYR A 380 -23.25 9.98 12.63
N GLN A 381 -24.37 9.81 13.33
CA GLN A 381 -25.62 9.33 12.71
C GLN A 381 -26.07 10.28 11.60
N ARG A 382 -26.03 11.58 11.87
CA ARG A 382 -26.38 12.60 10.89
C ARG A 382 -25.40 12.62 9.71
N ALA A 383 -24.11 12.41 9.98
CA ALA A 383 -23.09 12.29 8.92
C ALA A 383 -23.39 11.11 7.99
N VAL A 384 -23.73 9.94 8.54
CA VAL A 384 -24.12 8.74 7.77
C VAL A 384 -25.35 9.02 6.91
N GLU A 385 -26.41 9.64 7.43
CA GLU A 385 -27.62 10.02 6.66
C GLU A 385 -27.26 10.93 5.48
N VAL A 386 -26.43 11.96 5.75
CA VAL A 386 -26.02 12.94 4.74
C VAL A 386 -25.13 12.29 3.68
N HIS A 387 -24.15 11.47 4.08
CA HIS A 387 -23.26 10.80 3.13
C HIS A 387 -23.96 9.67 2.34
N ARG A 388 -25.01 9.04 2.89
CA ARG A 388 -25.87 8.13 2.14
C ARG A 388 -26.52 8.86 0.96
N ARG A 389 -26.91 10.12 1.16
CA ARG A 389 -27.43 10.93 0.06
C ARG A 389 -26.38 11.16 -1.05
N VAL A 390 -25.10 11.30 -0.68
CA VAL A 390 -24.00 11.39 -1.65
C VAL A 390 -23.89 10.11 -2.49
N VAL A 391 -24.04 8.93 -1.87
CA VAL A 391 -24.05 7.64 -2.59
C VAL A 391 -25.27 7.54 -3.52
N GLU A 392 -26.46 7.93 -3.07
CA GLU A 392 -27.68 7.93 -3.89
C GLU A 392 -27.55 8.84 -5.13
N MET A 393 -26.91 10.01 -4.97
CA MET A 393 -26.70 10.96 -6.08
C MET A 393 -25.67 10.47 -7.08
N ALA A 394 -24.64 9.76 -6.62
CA ALA A 394 -23.52 9.30 -7.45
C ALA A 394 -23.06 7.87 -7.08
N PRO A 395 -23.89 6.85 -7.29
CA PRO A 395 -23.61 5.47 -6.85
C PRO A 395 -22.39 4.84 -7.55
N ARG A 396 -21.99 5.39 -8.69
CA ARG A 396 -20.82 4.96 -9.46
C ARG A 396 -19.56 5.80 -9.19
N GLN A 397 -19.53 6.55 -8.10
CA GLN A 397 -18.36 7.30 -7.65
C GLN A 397 -17.91 6.76 -6.30
N ALA A 398 -16.59 6.55 -6.14
CA ALA A 398 -16.03 6.03 -4.91
C ALA A 398 -16.20 6.98 -3.71
N LEU A 399 -16.37 8.30 -3.96
CA LEU A 399 -16.40 9.35 -2.93
C LEU A 399 -17.45 9.08 -1.84
N GLY A 400 -18.72 8.80 -2.22
CA GLY A 400 -19.79 8.56 -1.26
C GLY A 400 -19.52 7.37 -0.34
N HIS A 401 -19.06 6.27 -0.91
CA HIS A 401 -18.68 5.07 -0.17
C HIS A 401 -17.48 5.31 0.75
N MET A 402 -16.50 6.08 0.29
CA MET A 402 -15.35 6.49 1.14
C MET A 402 -15.78 7.32 2.35
N LEU A 403 -16.74 8.21 2.17
CA LEU A 403 -17.26 9.06 3.23
C LEU A 403 -18.08 8.27 4.25
N LEU A 404 -18.95 7.37 3.80
CA LEU A 404 -19.70 6.45 4.68
C LEU A 404 -18.75 5.54 5.46
N GLY A 405 -17.78 4.94 4.78
CA GLY A 405 -16.77 4.12 5.44
C GLY A 405 -16.00 4.88 6.53
N ALA A 406 -15.72 6.17 6.31
CA ALA A 406 -15.08 7.02 7.31
C ALA A 406 -15.99 7.35 8.51
N ASP A 407 -17.32 7.45 8.31
CA ASP A 407 -18.28 7.66 9.38
C ASP A 407 -18.41 6.39 10.24
N HIS A 408 -18.57 5.23 9.61
CA HIS A 408 -18.63 3.95 10.31
C HIS A 408 -17.30 3.60 11.00
N PHE A 409 -16.17 3.96 10.38
CA PHE A 409 -14.86 3.81 11.01
C PHE A 409 -14.73 4.67 12.28
N ALA A 410 -15.20 5.92 12.25
CA ALA A 410 -15.14 6.82 13.39
C ALA A 410 -15.99 6.35 14.58
N THR A 411 -17.02 5.55 14.33
CA THR A 411 -17.90 4.97 15.36
C THR A 411 -17.50 3.55 15.78
N GLY A 412 -16.42 2.98 15.21
CA GLY A 412 -15.98 1.62 15.50
C GLY A 412 -16.87 0.52 14.88
N GLN A 413 -17.72 0.89 13.93
CA GLN A 413 -18.58 -0.04 13.19
C GLN A 413 -17.78 -0.68 12.04
N TRP A 414 -16.85 -1.58 12.43
CA TRP A 414 -15.85 -2.10 11.48
C TRP A 414 -16.42 -2.87 10.30
N ASP A 415 -17.52 -3.62 10.53
CA ASP A 415 -18.15 -4.41 9.46
C ASP A 415 -18.72 -3.51 8.37
N GLN A 416 -19.47 -2.45 8.75
CA GLN A 416 -20.00 -1.47 7.82
C GLN A 416 -18.88 -0.67 7.12
N ALA A 417 -17.84 -0.26 7.86
CA ALA A 417 -16.70 0.42 7.28
C ALA A 417 -15.98 -0.44 6.22
N ILE A 418 -15.84 -1.75 6.47
CA ILE A 418 -15.25 -2.71 5.53
C ILE A 418 -16.12 -2.86 4.28
N GLU A 419 -17.43 -2.91 4.43
CA GLU A 419 -18.39 -2.98 3.32
C GLU A 419 -18.32 -1.72 2.46
N ASP A 420 -18.35 -0.54 3.09
CA ASP A 420 -18.32 0.74 2.37
C ASP A 420 -17.00 0.95 1.61
N TYR A 421 -15.84 0.74 2.27
CA TYR A 421 -14.55 0.83 1.58
C TYR A 421 -14.39 -0.25 0.51
N GLY A 422 -14.98 -1.42 0.72
CA GLY A 422 -15.09 -2.48 -0.28
C GLY A 422 -15.89 -2.04 -1.50
N SER A 423 -17.02 -1.40 -1.30
CA SER A 423 -17.86 -0.82 -2.36
C SER A 423 -17.13 0.30 -3.12
N ALA A 424 -16.37 1.15 -2.43
CA ALA A 424 -15.51 2.14 -3.07
C ALA A 424 -14.49 1.49 -4.02
N LEU A 425 -13.91 0.34 -3.65
CA LEU A 425 -12.98 -0.41 -4.50
C LEU A 425 -13.66 -1.19 -5.64
N GLN A 426 -14.93 -1.56 -5.49
CA GLN A 426 -15.71 -2.13 -6.60
C GLN A 426 -15.95 -1.10 -7.69
N VAL A 427 -16.21 0.15 -7.29
CA VAL A 427 -16.40 1.29 -8.20
C VAL A 427 -15.06 1.72 -8.82
N GLU A 428 -14.01 1.81 -8.03
CA GLU A 428 -12.66 2.25 -8.44
C GLU A 428 -11.59 1.30 -7.87
N PRO A 429 -11.26 0.20 -8.56
CA PRO A 429 -10.34 -0.83 -8.06
C PRO A 429 -8.92 -0.32 -7.77
N GLY A 430 -8.53 0.78 -8.41
CA GLY A 430 -7.22 1.44 -8.24
C GLY A 430 -7.16 2.45 -7.10
N HIS A 431 -8.27 2.77 -6.40
CA HIS A 431 -8.33 3.88 -5.45
C HIS A 431 -7.40 3.65 -4.23
N PRO A 432 -6.26 4.36 -4.12
CA PRO A 432 -5.25 4.06 -3.09
C PRO A 432 -5.77 4.31 -1.66
N GLY A 433 -6.55 5.37 -1.46
CA GLY A 433 -7.15 5.70 -0.18
C GLY A 433 -8.13 4.62 0.31
N ALA A 434 -8.95 4.04 -0.59
CA ALA A 434 -9.89 2.98 -0.23
C ALA A 434 -9.15 1.71 0.21
N LYS A 435 -8.07 1.31 -0.49
CA LYS A 435 -7.23 0.18 -0.09
C LYS A 435 -6.66 0.38 1.31
N GLN A 436 -6.10 1.57 1.58
CA GLN A 436 -5.48 1.87 2.86
C GLN A 436 -6.50 1.88 4.01
N TRP A 437 -7.67 2.51 3.82
CA TRP A 437 -8.70 2.57 4.85
C TRP A 437 -9.38 1.22 5.09
N LEU A 438 -9.59 0.42 4.03
CA LEU A 438 -10.06 -0.95 4.14
C LEU A 438 -9.08 -1.81 4.95
N ALA A 439 -7.80 -1.71 4.66
CA ALA A 439 -6.76 -2.43 5.42
C ALA A 439 -6.77 -2.02 6.91
N ARG A 440 -6.93 -0.74 7.20
CA ARG A 440 -7.05 -0.23 8.59
C ARG A 440 -8.30 -0.76 9.29
N ALA A 441 -9.47 -0.73 8.63
CA ALA A 441 -10.71 -1.23 9.18
C ALA A 441 -10.62 -2.74 9.50
N LEU A 442 -10.08 -3.53 8.58
CA LEU A 442 -9.80 -4.95 8.78
C LEU A 442 -8.86 -5.18 9.98
N ALA A 443 -7.80 -4.37 10.12
CA ALA A 443 -6.86 -4.48 11.23
C ALA A 443 -7.48 -4.11 12.59
N HIS A 444 -8.41 -3.16 12.64
CA HIS A 444 -9.16 -2.85 13.85
C HIS A 444 -10.13 -3.98 14.22
N ARG A 445 -10.89 -4.51 13.25
CA ARG A 445 -11.77 -5.66 13.47
C ARG A 445 -11.00 -6.90 13.93
N ALA A 446 -9.83 -7.13 13.34
CA ALA A 446 -8.95 -8.23 13.74
C ALA A 446 -8.50 -8.11 15.20
N ARG A 447 -8.15 -6.90 15.66
CA ARG A 447 -7.78 -6.65 17.06
C ARG A 447 -8.93 -7.01 18.01
N ASP A 448 -10.16 -6.60 17.66
CA ASP A 448 -11.32 -6.88 18.49
C ASP A 448 -11.65 -8.40 18.49
N ARG A 449 -11.50 -9.07 17.34
CA ARG A 449 -11.64 -10.53 17.23
C ARG A 449 -10.59 -11.30 18.03
N ALA A 450 -9.34 -10.85 18.00
CA ALA A 450 -8.27 -11.43 18.82
C ALA A 450 -8.57 -11.31 20.33
N GLY A 451 -9.09 -10.17 20.77
CA GLY A 451 -9.51 -9.96 22.16
C GLY A 451 -10.64 -10.89 22.62
N THR A 452 -11.43 -11.43 21.69
CA THR A 452 -12.53 -12.40 21.94
C THR A 452 -12.16 -13.85 21.62
N GLN A 453 -10.87 -14.18 21.55
CA GLN A 453 -10.33 -15.52 21.23
C GLN A 453 -10.68 -16.05 19.84
N ARG A 454 -11.12 -15.20 18.91
CA ARG A 454 -11.39 -15.56 17.51
C ARG A 454 -10.14 -15.34 16.65
N LEU A 455 -9.05 -16.01 17.00
CA LEU A 455 -7.72 -15.81 16.38
C LEU A 455 -7.69 -16.14 14.89
N GLU A 456 -8.37 -17.17 14.44
CA GLU A 456 -8.43 -17.52 13.02
C GLU A 456 -9.11 -16.42 12.18
N ASP A 457 -10.20 -15.84 12.69
CA ASP A 457 -10.90 -14.75 12.04
C ASP A 457 -10.03 -13.48 12.01
N ALA A 458 -9.28 -13.22 13.09
CA ALA A 458 -8.34 -12.11 13.17
C ALA A 458 -7.20 -12.27 12.16
N VAL A 459 -6.63 -13.47 12.04
CA VAL A 459 -5.60 -13.79 11.03
C VAL A 459 -6.14 -13.60 9.61
N ARG A 460 -7.38 -14.04 9.34
CA ARG A 460 -8.01 -13.87 8.02
C ARG A 460 -8.17 -12.41 7.65
N ASP A 461 -8.61 -11.57 8.59
CA ASP A 461 -8.73 -10.13 8.37
C ASP A 461 -7.37 -9.47 8.14
N LEU A 462 -6.36 -9.80 8.95
CA LEU A 462 -5.01 -9.23 8.83
C LEU A 462 -4.30 -9.69 7.56
N ARG A 463 -4.55 -10.92 7.09
CA ARG A 463 -4.03 -11.39 5.81
C ARG A 463 -4.58 -10.56 4.66
N ARG A 464 -5.92 -10.35 4.64
CA ARG A 464 -6.56 -9.48 3.64
C ARG A 464 -6.05 -8.02 3.75
N ALA A 465 -5.85 -7.52 4.98
CA ALA A 465 -5.30 -6.19 5.21
C ALA A 465 -3.86 -6.06 4.67
N TYR A 466 -3.02 -7.07 4.89
CA TYR A 466 -1.65 -7.08 4.39
C TYR A 466 -1.56 -7.20 2.86
N ASP A 467 -2.49 -7.91 2.21
CA ASP A 467 -2.56 -7.96 0.75
C ASP A 467 -2.91 -6.59 0.13
N LEU A 468 -3.68 -5.77 0.86
CA LEU A 468 -4.05 -4.41 0.46
C LEU A 468 -2.94 -3.38 0.76
N ASP A 469 -2.24 -3.56 1.88
CA ASP A 469 -1.21 -2.65 2.39
C ASP A 469 0.00 -3.44 2.91
N ARG A 470 0.99 -3.67 2.04
CA ARG A 470 2.22 -4.43 2.35
C ARG A 470 3.25 -3.58 3.11
N SER A 471 2.79 -2.76 4.04
CA SER A 471 3.66 -1.96 4.91
C SER A 471 4.22 -2.77 6.08
N VAL A 472 5.36 -2.32 6.64
CA VAL A 472 5.97 -2.89 7.85
C VAL A 472 4.99 -2.97 9.03
N PRO A 473 4.17 -1.92 9.35
CA PRO A 473 3.20 -2.01 10.42
C PRO A 473 2.13 -3.09 10.21
N MET A 474 1.72 -3.34 8.97
CA MET A 474 0.70 -4.35 8.67
C MET A 474 1.30 -5.77 8.72
N ALA A 475 2.52 -5.95 8.20
CA ALA A 475 3.27 -7.19 8.31
C ALA A 475 3.52 -7.58 9.78
N ARG A 476 3.85 -6.60 10.64
CA ARG A 476 4.02 -6.81 12.08
C ARG A 476 2.74 -7.31 12.75
N ARG A 477 1.59 -6.69 12.44
CA ARG A 477 0.29 -7.11 13.00
C ARG A 477 -0.09 -8.52 12.57
N LEU A 478 0.09 -8.83 11.28
CA LEU A 478 -0.18 -10.17 10.75
C LEU A 478 0.80 -11.18 11.34
N GLY A 479 2.09 -10.87 11.39
CA GLY A 479 3.13 -11.73 11.98
C GLY A 479 2.83 -12.06 13.44
N ALA A 480 2.46 -11.07 14.25
CA ALA A 480 2.07 -11.27 15.64
C ALA A 480 0.84 -12.19 15.78
N ALA A 481 -0.22 -11.93 15.01
CA ALA A 481 -1.43 -12.76 15.05
C ALA A 481 -1.19 -14.21 14.57
N LEU A 482 -0.32 -14.41 13.58
CA LEU A 482 0.10 -15.73 13.12
C LEU A 482 0.90 -16.47 14.19
N LEU A 483 1.74 -15.77 14.95
CA LEU A 483 2.45 -16.34 16.10
C LEU A 483 1.49 -16.78 17.21
N ASP A 484 0.52 -15.91 17.56
CA ASP A 484 -0.51 -16.24 18.55
C ASP A 484 -1.34 -17.47 18.11
N ASN A 485 -1.59 -17.60 16.81
CA ASN A 485 -2.28 -18.73 16.21
C ASN A 485 -1.36 -19.93 15.86
N ARG A 486 -0.10 -19.92 16.30
CA ARG A 486 0.92 -20.96 16.08
C ARG A 486 1.19 -21.30 14.60
N GLN A 487 0.93 -20.39 13.69
CA GLN A 487 1.22 -20.51 12.25
C GLN A 487 2.64 -20.03 11.92
N PHE A 488 3.65 -20.65 12.53
CA PHE A 488 5.04 -20.17 12.53
C PHE A 488 5.66 -20.07 11.13
N ALA A 489 5.37 -20.99 10.23
CA ALA A 489 5.93 -20.98 8.87
C ALA A 489 5.44 -19.77 8.06
N GLU A 490 4.16 -19.41 8.17
CA GLU A 490 3.60 -18.25 7.50
C GLU A 490 4.06 -16.95 8.16
N ALA A 491 4.11 -16.91 9.51
CA ALA A 491 4.65 -15.77 10.26
C ALA A 491 6.08 -15.46 9.81
N ARG A 492 6.93 -16.49 9.68
CA ARG A 492 8.30 -16.35 9.19
C ARG A 492 8.32 -15.70 7.81
N LYS A 493 7.55 -16.24 6.85
CA LYS A 493 7.52 -15.71 5.47
C LYS A 493 7.12 -14.23 5.40
N VAL A 494 6.09 -13.85 6.15
CA VAL A 494 5.61 -12.46 6.20
C VAL A 494 6.66 -11.53 6.81
N LEU A 495 7.28 -11.94 7.92
CA LEU A 495 8.26 -11.14 8.65
C LEU A 495 9.62 -11.08 7.94
N GLU A 496 10.05 -12.14 7.24
CA GLU A 496 11.23 -12.10 6.37
C GLU A 496 11.08 -11.09 5.23
N GLY A 497 9.89 -11.00 4.65
CA GLY A 497 9.57 -9.93 3.70
C GLY A 497 9.56 -8.54 4.33
N ALA A 498 9.10 -8.41 5.57
CA ALA A 498 9.01 -7.13 6.25
C ALA A 498 10.37 -6.53 6.62
N VAL A 499 11.32 -7.37 7.06
CA VAL A 499 12.65 -6.89 7.50
C VAL A 499 13.53 -6.36 6.35
N THR A 500 13.11 -6.53 5.09
CA THR A 500 13.79 -5.95 3.92
C THR A 500 13.25 -4.58 3.51
N LEU A 501 12.16 -4.11 4.13
CA LEU A 501 11.50 -2.86 3.80
C LEU A 501 12.08 -1.67 4.59
N PRO A 502 12.01 -0.44 4.08
CA PRO A 502 12.39 0.74 4.85
C PRO A 502 11.43 0.96 6.04
N GLY A 503 11.96 1.45 7.16
CA GLY A 503 11.17 1.71 8.37
C GLY A 503 11.02 0.53 9.31
N VAL A 504 11.82 -0.53 9.12
CA VAL A 504 11.93 -1.67 10.04
C VAL A 504 12.45 -1.21 11.40
N THR A 505 11.91 -1.80 12.46
CA THR A 505 12.31 -1.57 13.84
C THR A 505 12.77 -2.88 14.50
N TRP A 506 13.26 -2.81 15.71
CA TRP A 506 13.62 -3.99 16.51
C TRP A 506 12.47 -5.01 16.65
N ARG A 507 11.20 -4.55 16.59
CA ARG A 507 10.02 -5.41 16.78
C ARG A 507 9.83 -6.44 15.69
N GLU A 508 10.10 -6.10 14.43
CA GLU A 508 10.00 -7.03 13.31
C GLU A 508 11.04 -8.14 13.44
N HIS A 509 12.27 -7.80 13.83
CA HIS A 509 13.32 -8.80 14.11
C HIS A 509 12.97 -9.66 15.33
N LEU A 510 12.38 -9.08 16.39
CA LEU A 510 11.90 -9.83 17.55
C LEU A 510 10.85 -10.86 17.17
N LEU A 511 9.81 -10.44 16.43
CA LEU A 511 8.74 -11.35 15.98
C LEU A 511 9.28 -12.43 15.02
N LEU A 512 10.21 -12.07 14.12
CA LEU A 512 10.89 -13.04 13.25
C LEU A 512 11.67 -14.08 14.08
N GLY A 513 12.35 -13.64 15.15
CA GLY A 513 12.99 -14.54 16.10
C GLY A 513 12.00 -15.54 16.69
N TYR A 514 10.86 -15.08 17.16
CA TYR A 514 9.81 -15.99 17.67
C TYR A 514 9.22 -16.91 16.60
N ALA A 515 9.04 -16.42 15.36
CA ALA A 515 8.54 -17.24 14.26
C ALA A 515 9.51 -18.39 13.91
N ARG A 516 10.81 -18.09 13.88
CA ARG A 516 11.87 -19.07 13.63
C ARG A 516 11.99 -20.06 14.78
N LEU A 517 11.94 -19.57 16.01
CA LEU A 517 12.00 -20.41 17.21
C LEU A 517 10.82 -21.39 17.28
N GLY A 518 9.59 -20.89 17.05
CA GLY A 518 8.39 -21.71 16.99
C GLY A 518 8.39 -22.72 15.83
N GLY A 519 9.09 -22.41 14.74
CA GLY A 519 9.34 -23.29 13.60
C GLY A 519 10.48 -24.30 13.81
N GLY A 520 11.16 -24.29 14.97
CA GLY A 520 12.25 -25.23 15.32
C GLY A 520 13.64 -24.79 14.84
N ASP A 521 13.80 -23.62 14.24
CA ASP A 521 15.09 -23.08 13.78
C ASP A 521 15.68 -22.13 14.85
N ALA A 522 16.20 -22.71 15.91
CA ALA A 522 16.74 -21.96 17.05
C ALA A 522 17.97 -21.12 16.68
N GLN A 523 18.82 -21.58 15.74
CA GLN A 523 20.01 -20.85 15.32
C GLN A 523 19.65 -19.56 14.57
N ALA A 524 18.74 -19.65 13.59
CA ALA A 524 18.25 -18.48 12.87
C ALA A 524 17.41 -17.57 13.76
N ALA A 525 16.69 -18.13 14.76
CA ALA A 525 15.98 -17.34 15.76
C ALA A 525 16.94 -16.48 16.60
N LEU A 526 18.02 -17.07 17.11
CA LEU A 526 19.02 -16.33 17.89
C LEU A 526 19.66 -15.21 17.07
N ALA A 527 19.95 -15.45 15.78
CA ALA A 527 20.45 -14.40 14.88
C ALA A 527 19.46 -13.24 14.75
N ALA A 528 18.15 -13.54 14.59
CA ALA A 528 17.12 -12.50 14.51
C ALA A 528 16.96 -11.72 15.83
N PHE A 529 17.03 -12.38 16.98
CA PHE A 529 17.02 -11.70 18.27
C PHE A 529 18.25 -10.80 18.48
N ASN A 530 19.43 -11.21 18.03
CA ASN A 530 20.62 -10.38 18.09
C ASN A 530 20.48 -9.12 17.21
N GLN A 531 19.97 -9.25 15.98
CA GLN A 531 19.62 -8.11 15.12
C GLN A 531 18.60 -7.18 15.79
N SER A 532 17.60 -7.75 16.47
CA SER A 532 16.63 -6.98 17.25
C SER A 532 17.31 -6.19 18.37
N SER A 533 18.28 -6.81 19.07
CA SER A 533 19.04 -6.17 20.15
C SER A 533 19.93 -5.03 19.66
N GLU A 534 20.52 -5.18 18.48
CA GLU A 534 21.34 -4.13 17.82
C GLU A 534 20.46 -2.93 17.38
N ALA A 535 19.24 -3.21 16.97
CA ALA A 535 18.28 -2.20 16.50
C ALA A 535 17.59 -1.41 17.63
N THR A 536 17.84 -1.74 18.91
CA THR A 536 17.26 -1.03 20.07
C THR A 536 18.31 -0.46 21.01
N GLN A 537 18.08 0.77 21.48
CA GLN A 537 18.93 1.45 22.47
C GLN A 537 18.31 1.45 23.88
N GLU A 538 17.01 1.26 23.99
CA GLU A 538 16.24 1.33 25.23
C GLU A 538 16.43 0.07 26.09
N PRO A 539 16.81 0.20 27.38
CA PRO A 539 17.04 -0.94 28.28
C PRO A 539 15.84 -1.89 28.40
N ASP A 540 14.63 -1.34 28.44
CA ASP A 540 13.39 -2.14 28.54
C ASP A 540 13.15 -3.01 27.30
N GLN A 541 13.44 -2.46 26.12
CA GLN A 541 13.31 -3.19 24.84
C GLN A 541 14.39 -4.28 24.74
N ARG A 542 15.61 -4.00 25.17
CA ARG A 542 16.69 -5.00 25.22
C ARG A 542 16.33 -6.16 26.14
N ALA A 543 15.70 -5.89 27.27
CA ALA A 543 15.26 -6.93 28.19
C ALA A 543 14.22 -7.86 27.54
N GLU A 544 13.25 -7.32 26.79
CA GLU A 544 12.26 -8.12 26.05
C GLU A 544 12.93 -9.01 25.00
N VAL A 545 13.87 -8.47 24.24
CA VAL A 545 14.66 -9.22 23.24
C VAL A 545 15.51 -10.30 23.90
N SER A 546 16.14 -10.01 25.05
CA SER A 546 16.95 -10.94 25.82
C SER A 546 16.16 -12.18 26.26
N ALA A 547 14.86 -12.02 26.58
CA ALA A 547 14.00 -13.15 26.90
C ALA A 547 13.82 -14.10 25.71
N GLY A 548 13.60 -13.56 24.51
CA GLY A 548 13.49 -14.35 23.27
C GLY A 548 14.80 -15.07 22.93
N ALA A 549 15.91 -14.34 22.98
CA ALA A 549 17.24 -14.88 22.70
C ALA A 549 17.61 -16.01 23.69
N ALA A 550 17.33 -15.84 24.98
CA ALA A 550 17.57 -16.86 25.98
C ALA A 550 16.78 -18.15 25.71
N LEU A 551 15.54 -18.04 25.22
CA LEU A 551 14.77 -19.23 24.80
C LEU A 551 15.40 -19.94 23.61
N ALA A 552 15.95 -19.21 22.65
CA ALA A 552 16.66 -19.81 21.52
C ALA A 552 17.98 -20.48 21.96
N GLU A 553 18.73 -19.86 22.87
CA GLU A 553 19.95 -20.43 23.46
C GLU A 553 19.64 -21.74 24.21
N VAL A 554 18.52 -21.80 24.95
CA VAL A 554 18.06 -23.04 25.60
C VAL A 554 17.81 -24.15 24.59
N GLU A 555 17.12 -23.85 23.49
CA GLU A 555 16.84 -24.87 22.44
C GLU A 555 18.12 -25.32 21.70
N LEU A 556 19.17 -24.46 21.70
CA LEU A 556 20.50 -24.81 21.18
C LEU A 556 21.38 -25.57 22.20
N GLY A 557 20.89 -25.81 23.43
CA GLY A 557 21.65 -26.39 24.50
C GLY A 557 22.65 -25.41 25.19
N GLN A 558 22.65 -24.12 24.81
CA GLN A 558 23.54 -23.09 25.37
C GLN A 558 22.91 -22.48 26.65
N VAL A 559 22.58 -23.33 27.63
CA VAL A 559 21.70 -22.92 28.74
C VAL A 559 22.42 -21.97 29.71
N ASP A 560 23.72 -22.07 29.85
CA ASP A 560 24.55 -21.17 30.68
C ASP A 560 24.56 -19.76 30.07
N ALA A 561 24.68 -19.64 28.75
CA ALA A 561 24.58 -18.35 28.06
C ALA A 561 23.19 -17.70 28.26
N ALA A 562 22.10 -18.51 28.19
CA ALA A 562 20.75 -18.04 28.43
C ALA A 562 20.54 -17.50 29.85
N VAL A 563 21.11 -18.17 30.88
CA VAL A 563 21.09 -17.69 32.27
C VAL A 563 21.85 -16.36 32.39
N GLN A 564 23.05 -16.29 31.83
CA GLN A 564 23.89 -15.08 31.84
C GLN A 564 23.15 -13.91 31.17
N ARG A 565 22.59 -14.13 29.98
CA ARG A 565 21.83 -13.13 29.23
C ARG A 565 20.65 -12.55 30.02
N LEU A 566 19.88 -13.40 30.71
CA LEU A 566 18.75 -12.95 31.52
C LEU A 566 19.20 -12.24 32.79
N THR A 567 20.34 -12.62 33.36
CA THR A 567 20.92 -11.96 34.52
C THR A 567 21.46 -10.57 34.17
N ASP A 568 22.08 -10.44 33.00
CA ASP A 568 22.71 -9.20 32.51
C ASP A 568 21.72 -8.26 31.76
N ALA A 569 20.42 -8.58 31.75
CA ALA A 569 19.42 -7.82 30.97
C ALA A 569 19.26 -6.35 31.41
N GLY A 570 19.98 -5.91 32.43
CA GLY A 570 20.08 -4.51 32.86
C GLY A 570 19.24 -4.15 34.10
N PRO A 571 19.42 -2.93 34.63
CA PRO A 571 18.85 -2.51 35.91
C PRO A 571 17.40 -1.98 35.83
N SER A 572 16.73 -2.07 34.68
CA SER A 572 15.38 -1.53 34.54
C SER A 572 14.32 -2.37 35.28
N LYS A 573 13.20 -1.75 35.67
CA LYS A 573 12.05 -2.47 36.26
C LYS A 573 11.48 -3.53 35.30
N THR A 574 11.52 -3.28 33.99
CA THR A 574 11.08 -4.22 32.96
C THR A 574 12.06 -5.38 32.86
N ALA A 575 13.37 -5.13 32.88
CA ALA A 575 14.41 -6.17 32.91
C ALA A 575 14.22 -7.09 34.12
N ALA A 576 14.00 -6.52 35.31
CA ALA A 576 13.74 -7.29 36.51
C ALA A 576 12.51 -8.19 36.37
N LYS A 577 11.39 -7.67 35.84
CA LYS A 577 10.16 -8.45 35.57
C LYS A 577 10.37 -9.52 34.52
N VAL A 578 11.11 -9.22 33.45
CA VAL A 578 11.45 -10.19 32.38
C VAL A 578 12.33 -11.31 32.92
N ALA A 579 13.34 -10.99 33.72
CA ALA A 579 14.20 -11.96 34.38
C ALA A 579 13.37 -12.82 35.37
N GLU A 580 12.59 -12.21 36.26
CA GLU A 580 11.71 -12.90 37.20
C GLU A 580 10.72 -13.85 36.48
N ALA A 581 10.21 -13.41 35.33
CA ALA A 581 9.28 -14.21 34.54
C ALA A 581 9.93 -15.39 33.81
N ASN A 582 11.17 -15.27 33.34
CA ASN A 582 11.79 -16.25 32.43
C ASN A 582 12.94 -17.04 33.07
N LEU A 583 13.70 -16.44 33.99
CA LEU A 583 14.84 -17.08 34.63
C LEU A 583 14.49 -18.42 35.33
N PRO A 584 13.39 -18.52 36.08
CA PRO A 584 13.03 -19.81 36.69
C PRO A 584 12.82 -20.92 35.65
N ARG A 585 12.23 -20.57 34.48
CA ARG A 585 12.02 -21.53 33.40
C ARG A 585 13.34 -22.02 32.80
N VAL A 586 14.27 -21.09 32.59
CA VAL A 586 15.60 -21.37 32.03
C VAL A 586 16.43 -22.19 33.03
N LEU A 587 16.39 -21.84 34.31
CA LEU A 587 17.08 -22.59 35.38
C LEU A 587 16.56 -24.04 35.50
N VAL A 588 15.24 -24.25 35.41
CA VAL A 588 14.70 -25.63 35.37
C VAL A 588 15.22 -26.41 34.15
N ARG A 589 15.30 -25.74 32.98
CA ARG A 589 15.88 -26.36 31.77
C ARG A 589 17.35 -26.65 31.93
N ARG A 590 18.14 -25.74 32.57
CA ARG A 590 19.53 -25.97 32.86
C ARG A 590 19.73 -27.12 33.86
N ALA A 591 18.90 -27.19 34.90
CA ALA A 591 18.91 -28.31 35.84
C ALA A 591 18.70 -29.66 35.14
N LEU A 592 17.73 -29.74 34.21
CA LEU A 592 17.51 -30.94 33.41
C LEU A 592 18.71 -31.30 32.53
N ALA A 593 19.31 -30.28 31.88
CA ALA A 593 20.55 -30.50 31.07
C ALA A 593 21.73 -30.97 31.93
N LYS A 594 21.91 -30.44 33.14
CA LYS A 594 22.93 -30.89 34.08
C LYS A 594 22.68 -32.34 34.57
N LEU A 595 21.43 -32.74 34.74
CA LEU A 595 21.05 -34.14 35.04
C LEU A 595 21.42 -35.10 33.89
N GLU A 596 21.33 -34.65 32.63
CA GLU A 596 21.74 -35.49 31.47
C GLU A 596 23.24 -35.77 31.48
N THR A 597 24.05 -34.88 32.04
CA THR A 597 25.50 -35.05 32.18
C THR A 597 25.93 -35.67 33.56
N GLY A 598 24.95 -36.08 34.40
CA GLY A 598 25.22 -36.66 35.72
C GLY A 598 25.55 -35.66 36.82
N ASP A 599 25.51 -34.33 36.58
CA ASP A 599 25.83 -33.30 37.58
C ASP A 599 24.59 -32.90 38.40
N ALA A 600 24.20 -33.82 39.29
CA ALA A 600 23.08 -33.65 40.20
C ALA A 600 23.29 -32.42 41.17
N ALA A 601 24.54 -32.14 41.53
CA ALA A 601 24.85 -31.04 42.44
C ALA A 601 24.60 -29.67 41.80
N ALA A 602 25.01 -29.49 40.50
CA ALA A 602 24.72 -28.29 39.75
C ALA A 602 23.21 -28.16 39.48
N ALA A 603 22.53 -29.25 39.17
CA ALA A 603 21.09 -29.26 38.99
C ALA A 603 20.32 -28.83 40.24
N ASN A 604 20.75 -29.28 41.43
CA ASN A 604 20.19 -28.84 42.71
C ASN A 604 20.38 -27.35 42.93
N ARG A 605 21.58 -26.78 42.68
CA ARG A 605 21.83 -25.34 42.81
C ARG A 605 20.84 -24.50 41.97
N ASP A 606 20.60 -24.93 40.75
CA ASP A 606 19.63 -24.27 39.87
C ASP A 606 18.19 -24.38 40.39
N LEU A 607 17.80 -25.58 40.87
CA LEU A 607 16.46 -25.78 41.41
C LEU A 607 16.27 -25.04 42.75
N ASP A 608 17.27 -24.86 43.57
CA ASP A 608 17.24 -24.03 44.77
C ASP A 608 17.12 -22.54 44.43
N ALA A 609 17.71 -22.12 43.30
CA ALA A 609 17.52 -20.75 42.79
C ALA A 609 16.10 -20.56 42.29
N VAL A 610 15.47 -21.57 41.65
CA VAL A 610 14.08 -21.53 41.25
C VAL A 610 13.15 -21.44 42.44
N ASP A 611 13.41 -22.16 43.53
CA ASP A 611 12.64 -22.10 44.78
C ASP A 611 12.71 -20.73 45.42
N ARG A 612 13.89 -20.04 45.39
CA ARG A 612 14.05 -18.67 45.88
C ARG A 612 13.36 -17.63 45.02
N LEU A 613 13.40 -17.76 43.70
CA LEU A 613 12.72 -16.86 42.75
C LEU A 613 11.22 -17.07 42.73
N GLY A 614 10.77 -18.30 43.06
CA GLY A 614 9.39 -18.74 42.95
C GLY A 614 8.96 -19.05 41.53
N THR A 615 7.91 -19.81 41.40
CA THR A 615 7.30 -20.13 40.10
C THR A 615 6.09 -19.24 39.77
N GLY A 616 5.78 -18.31 40.65
CA GLY A 616 4.61 -17.44 40.56
C GLY A 616 3.28 -18.22 40.46
N LYS A 617 2.35 -17.72 39.66
CA LYS A 617 1.05 -18.40 39.38
C LYS A 617 1.17 -19.50 38.30
N ARG A 618 2.37 -19.89 37.89
CA ARG A 618 2.61 -20.84 36.79
C ARG A 618 2.65 -22.27 37.31
N ALA A 619 1.48 -22.89 37.48
CA ALA A 619 1.35 -24.26 37.95
C ALA A 619 2.16 -25.27 37.14
N ASP A 620 2.26 -25.08 35.84
CA ASP A 620 3.03 -25.96 34.93
C ASP A 620 4.54 -25.89 35.18
N LEU A 621 5.07 -24.66 35.44
CA LEU A 621 6.49 -24.50 35.78
C LEU A 621 6.81 -25.11 37.13
N ALA A 622 5.92 -24.94 38.12
CA ALA A 622 6.04 -25.57 39.43
C ALA A 622 6.08 -27.11 39.31
N LYS A 623 5.24 -27.68 38.48
CA LYS A 623 5.25 -29.13 38.20
C LYS A 623 6.52 -29.57 37.47
N LEU A 624 7.04 -28.78 36.51
CA LEU A 624 8.27 -29.08 35.82
C LEU A 624 9.50 -29.02 36.75
N ALA A 625 9.55 -28.03 37.64
CA ALA A 625 10.59 -27.93 38.67
C ALA A 625 10.53 -29.11 39.66
N ALA A 626 9.34 -29.48 40.09
CA ALA A 626 9.13 -30.68 40.93
C ALA A 626 9.52 -31.99 40.23
N PHE A 627 9.29 -32.10 38.94
CA PHE A 627 9.74 -33.20 38.10
C PHE A 627 11.28 -33.27 38.04
N ALA A 628 11.94 -32.17 37.73
CA ALA A 628 13.40 -32.08 37.72
C ALA A 628 14.01 -32.43 39.10
N ARG A 629 13.42 -31.90 40.19
CA ARG A 629 13.83 -32.24 41.57
C ARG A 629 13.66 -33.74 41.86
N ALA A 630 12.65 -34.41 41.34
CA ALA A 630 12.44 -35.82 41.51
C ALA A 630 13.51 -36.64 40.77
N LEU A 631 13.91 -36.19 39.55
CA LEU A 631 15.03 -36.85 38.85
C LEU A 631 16.38 -36.63 39.59
N THR A 632 16.66 -35.46 40.12
CA THR A 632 17.85 -35.18 40.94
C THR A 632 17.94 -36.11 42.13
N ARG A 633 16.81 -36.39 42.80
CA ARG A 633 16.77 -37.34 43.92
C ARG A 633 17.10 -38.78 43.50
N ALA A 634 16.73 -39.13 42.25
CA ALA A 634 17.12 -40.42 41.70
C ALA A 634 18.64 -40.51 41.49
N GLU A 635 19.28 -39.42 41.04
CA GLU A 635 20.75 -39.37 40.93
C GLU A 635 21.45 -39.47 42.28
N GLU A 636 20.85 -38.92 43.32
CA GLU A 636 21.35 -38.98 44.71
C GLU A 636 21.08 -40.34 45.40
N GLY A 637 20.48 -41.30 44.67
CA GLY A 637 20.12 -42.58 45.27
C GLY A 637 18.85 -42.59 46.14
N ARG A 638 18.11 -41.47 46.23
CA ARG A 638 16.89 -41.30 47.01
C ARG A 638 15.66 -41.75 46.25
N PHE A 639 15.61 -43.00 45.88
CA PHE A 639 14.65 -43.57 44.92
C PHE A 639 13.17 -43.53 45.34
N ALA A 640 12.90 -43.67 46.67
CA ALA A 640 11.56 -43.60 47.21
C ALA A 640 10.98 -42.16 47.03
N GLU A 641 11.78 -41.16 47.36
CA GLU A 641 11.41 -39.76 47.17
C GLU A 641 11.30 -39.36 45.71
N ALA A 642 12.19 -39.86 44.85
CA ALA A 642 12.14 -39.68 43.41
C ALA A 642 10.80 -40.20 42.87
N THR A 643 10.45 -41.44 43.17
CA THR A 643 9.18 -42.04 42.71
C THR A 643 7.94 -41.27 43.21
N ALA A 644 7.94 -40.87 44.47
CA ALA A 644 6.86 -40.06 45.05
C ALA A 644 6.76 -38.65 44.39
N GLY A 645 7.91 -38.03 44.11
CA GLY A 645 8.02 -36.74 43.38
C GLY A 645 7.49 -36.81 41.98
N LEU A 646 7.88 -37.87 41.20
CA LEU A 646 7.37 -38.08 39.85
C LEU A 646 5.87 -38.31 39.83
N LYS A 647 5.32 -39.07 40.81
CA LYS A 647 3.86 -39.22 40.89
C LYS A 647 3.16 -37.90 41.11
N ARG A 648 3.65 -37.02 41.99
CA ARG A 648 3.03 -35.73 42.30
C ARG A 648 3.16 -34.73 41.12
N SER A 649 4.32 -34.67 40.46
CA SER A 649 4.54 -33.70 39.36
C SER A 649 3.78 -34.06 38.09
N LEU A 650 3.46 -35.34 37.88
CA LEU A 650 2.79 -35.85 36.69
C LEU A 650 1.31 -36.21 36.90
N THR A 651 0.71 -35.84 38.03
CA THR A 651 -0.71 -36.09 38.32
C THR A 651 -1.41 -34.78 38.80
N PRO A 652 -2.45 -34.29 38.13
CA PRO A 652 -2.86 -34.62 36.76
C PRO A 652 -1.76 -34.33 35.77
N THR A 653 -1.79 -34.98 34.61
CA THR A 653 -0.76 -34.81 33.59
C THR A 653 -0.67 -33.34 33.14
N PRO A 654 0.48 -32.61 33.28
CA PRO A 654 0.62 -31.25 32.86
C PRO A 654 0.71 -31.14 31.34
N GLU A 655 0.39 -29.97 30.78
CA GLU A 655 0.40 -29.74 29.32
C GLU A 655 1.78 -29.97 28.66
N TRP A 656 2.88 -29.72 29.42
CA TRP A 656 4.24 -29.97 28.93
C TRP A 656 4.62 -31.46 28.94
N ALA A 657 3.85 -32.33 29.62
CA ALA A 657 4.16 -33.75 29.75
C ALA A 657 3.56 -34.52 28.58
N TRP A 658 4.39 -35.22 27.86
CA TRP A 658 3.98 -36.13 26.81
C TRP A 658 3.46 -37.46 27.40
N PRO A 659 2.64 -38.21 26.68
CA PRO A 659 2.11 -39.50 27.17
C PRO A 659 3.15 -40.46 27.70
N ASN A 660 4.38 -40.40 27.19
CA ASN A 660 5.49 -41.29 27.58
C ASN A 660 6.40 -40.68 28.66
N THR A 661 6.22 -39.41 29.09
CA THR A 661 7.07 -38.73 30.08
C THR A 661 7.18 -39.55 31.38
N ARG A 662 6.05 -40.06 31.88
CA ARG A 662 6.01 -40.89 33.09
C ARG A 662 6.80 -42.18 32.91
N THR A 663 6.54 -42.89 31.82
CA THR A 663 7.20 -44.19 31.52
C THR A 663 8.72 -44.04 31.39
N LEU A 664 9.19 -42.97 30.75
CA LEU A 664 10.63 -42.66 30.62
C LEU A 664 11.26 -42.29 31.94
N ALA A 665 10.59 -41.47 32.75
CA ALA A 665 11.10 -41.09 34.08
C ALA A 665 11.16 -42.31 35.04
N ASP A 666 10.15 -43.18 35.03
CA ASP A 666 10.17 -44.42 35.79
C ASP A 666 11.27 -45.37 35.26
N ALA A 667 11.49 -45.43 33.95
CA ALA A 667 12.60 -46.17 33.36
C ALA A 667 13.97 -45.63 33.84
N TRP A 668 14.14 -44.32 33.92
CA TRP A 668 15.35 -43.67 34.44
C TRP A 668 15.60 -44.05 35.91
N VAL A 669 14.59 -43.95 36.78
CA VAL A 669 14.70 -44.29 38.19
C VAL A 669 15.11 -45.77 38.37
N LEU A 670 14.48 -46.67 37.62
CA LEU A 670 14.81 -48.11 37.63
C LEU A 670 16.25 -48.36 37.15
N TYR A 671 16.68 -47.62 36.14
CA TYR A 671 18.03 -47.68 35.62
C TYR A 671 19.05 -47.26 36.71
N ARG A 672 18.80 -46.13 37.38
CA ARG A 672 19.67 -45.64 38.49
C ARG A 672 19.69 -46.58 39.66
N GLN A 673 18.62 -47.37 39.88
CA GLN A 673 18.59 -48.46 40.84
C GLN A 673 19.41 -49.71 40.44
N GLY A 674 20.02 -49.71 39.27
CA GLY A 674 20.68 -50.90 38.71
C GLY A 674 19.72 -51.95 38.13
N LYS A 675 18.41 -51.67 38.07
CA LYS A 675 17.38 -52.59 37.55
C LYS A 675 17.23 -52.47 36.05
N VAL A 676 18.24 -52.87 35.30
CA VAL A 676 18.34 -52.67 33.84
C VAL A 676 17.22 -53.34 33.05
N ALA A 677 16.86 -54.62 33.36
CA ALA A 677 15.82 -55.33 32.61
C ALA A 677 14.41 -54.72 32.74
N PRO A 678 13.92 -54.35 33.93
CA PRO A 678 12.68 -53.60 34.08
C PRO A 678 12.74 -52.20 33.39
N SER A 679 13.86 -51.49 33.51
CA SER A 679 14.06 -50.20 32.80
C SER A 679 13.92 -50.34 31.28
N ARG A 680 14.59 -51.33 30.70
CA ARG A 680 14.52 -51.69 29.26
C ARG A 680 13.09 -52.00 28.80
N LYS A 681 12.31 -52.74 29.60
CA LYS A 681 10.92 -53.05 29.30
C LYS A 681 10.07 -51.78 29.16
N LEU A 682 10.25 -50.85 30.07
CA LEU A 682 9.55 -49.51 30.03
C LEU A 682 10.01 -48.69 28.85
N LEU A 683 11.32 -48.61 28.57
CA LEU A 683 11.86 -47.87 27.44
C LEU A 683 11.33 -48.41 26.10
N THR A 684 11.28 -49.74 25.92
CA THR A 684 10.69 -50.36 24.71
C THR A 684 9.21 -50.05 24.57
N ALA A 685 8.47 -49.98 25.66
CA ALA A 685 7.05 -49.57 25.65
C ALA A 685 6.87 -48.11 25.26
N ALA A 686 7.75 -47.22 25.70
CA ALA A 686 7.73 -45.78 25.34
C ALA A 686 8.07 -45.56 23.85
N GLN A 687 9.02 -46.33 23.30
CA GLN A 687 9.42 -46.24 21.89
C GLN A 687 8.34 -46.71 20.90
N LYS A 688 7.40 -47.57 21.31
CA LYS A 688 6.29 -48.02 20.45
C LYS A 688 5.27 -46.91 20.13
N LYS A 689 5.32 -45.77 20.80
CA LYS A 689 4.45 -44.59 20.60
C LYS A 689 5.31 -43.31 20.41
N PRO A 690 6.07 -43.22 19.31
CA PRO A 690 6.85 -42.01 19.04
C PRO A 690 5.88 -40.87 18.79
N MET A 691 6.16 -39.68 19.37
CA MET A 691 5.35 -38.47 19.17
C MET A 691 6.20 -37.43 18.47
N PRO A 692 5.76 -36.88 17.32
CA PRO A 692 6.43 -35.74 16.68
C PRO A 692 6.42 -34.52 17.62
N GLY A 693 7.53 -33.83 17.70
CA GLY A 693 7.65 -32.59 18.50
C GLY A 693 7.99 -32.81 19.99
N GLN A 694 8.51 -33.98 20.38
CA GLN A 694 9.04 -34.20 21.75
C GLN A 694 10.13 -33.18 22.11
N PRO A 695 10.15 -32.64 23.36
CA PRO A 695 11.26 -31.85 23.82
C PRO A 695 12.60 -32.56 23.68
N LYS A 696 13.67 -31.85 23.31
CA LYS A 696 15.02 -32.40 23.08
C LYS A 696 15.55 -33.19 24.28
N TRP A 697 15.24 -32.73 25.53
CA TRP A 697 15.65 -33.42 26.76
C TRP A 697 15.04 -34.82 26.89
N MET A 698 13.84 -35.09 26.36
CA MET A 698 13.26 -36.46 26.35
C MET A 698 14.00 -37.37 25.37
N GLY A 699 14.39 -36.82 24.21
CA GLY A 699 15.25 -37.51 23.27
C GLY A 699 16.60 -37.87 23.92
N ASN A 700 17.21 -36.88 24.60
CA ASN A 700 18.47 -37.07 25.32
C ASN A 700 18.37 -38.12 26.43
N LEU A 701 17.28 -38.08 27.23
CA LEU A 701 17.05 -39.11 28.25
C LEU A 701 16.92 -40.54 27.64
N THR A 702 16.17 -40.63 26.53
CA THR A 702 16.04 -41.90 25.79
C THR A 702 17.39 -42.34 25.22
N GLY A 703 18.16 -41.40 24.66
CA GLY A 703 19.52 -41.66 24.16
C GLY A 703 20.47 -42.14 25.25
N ALA A 704 20.45 -41.55 26.45
CA ALA A 704 21.27 -41.93 27.58
C ALA A 704 20.98 -43.38 28.05
N LEU A 705 19.69 -43.73 28.17
CA LEU A 705 19.29 -45.12 28.52
C LEU A 705 19.74 -46.14 27.47
N LEU A 706 19.58 -45.79 26.19
CA LEU A 706 20.01 -46.68 25.09
C LEU A 706 21.56 -46.79 25.00
N ARG A 707 22.31 -45.68 25.25
CA ARG A 707 23.76 -45.71 25.34
C ARG A 707 24.24 -46.70 26.43
N ARG A 708 23.60 -46.63 27.58
CA ARG A 708 23.99 -47.55 28.70
C ARG A 708 23.63 -49.03 28.39
N GLU A 709 22.47 -49.28 27.77
CA GLU A 709 22.12 -50.62 27.29
C GLU A 709 23.17 -51.13 26.29
N ALA A 710 23.57 -50.25 25.36
CA ALA A 710 24.62 -50.58 24.39
C ALA A 710 25.99 -50.88 25.08
N ALA A 711 26.37 -50.10 26.09
CA ALA A 711 27.59 -50.32 26.84
C ALA A 711 27.59 -51.71 27.56
N LEU A 712 26.46 -52.06 28.18
CA LEU A 712 26.33 -53.38 28.82
C LEU A 712 26.36 -54.53 27.79
N ALA A 713 25.71 -54.38 26.66
CA ALA A 713 25.74 -55.34 25.58
C ALA A 713 27.14 -55.48 24.97
N TYR A 714 27.84 -54.37 24.82
CA TYR A 714 29.23 -54.35 24.36
C TYR A 714 30.15 -55.09 25.34
N ALA A 715 30.05 -54.77 26.65
CA ALA A 715 30.85 -55.44 27.69
C ALA A 715 30.60 -56.95 27.77
N SER A 716 29.36 -57.39 27.48
CA SER A 716 29.04 -58.85 27.42
C SER A 716 29.41 -59.54 26.09
N GLY A 717 30.05 -58.80 25.15
CA GLY A 717 30.42 -59.33 23.83
C GLY A 717 29.27 -59.42 22.83
N ASN A 718 28.07 -58.97 23.18
CA ASN A 718 26.91 -58.96 22.26
C ASN A 718 26.91 -57.74 21.36
N MET A 719 27.76 -57.79 20.34
CA MET A 719 27.95 -56.64 19.42
C MET A 719 26.66 -56.26 18.66
N LYS A 720 25.87 -57.24 18.25
CA LYS A 720 24.59 -56.99 17.53
C LYS A 720 23.57 -56.26 18.40
N ALA A 721 23.45 -56.57 19.66
CA ALA A 721 22.56 -55.91 20.59
C ALA A 721 23.08 -54.48 20.89
N SER A 722 24.38 -54.30 21.03
CA SER A 722 25.00 -52.98 21.22
C SER A 722 24.76 -52.08 20.02
N GLU A 723 25.00 -52.56 18.81
CA GLU A 723 24.75 -51.82 17.56
C GLU A 723 23.28 -51.38 17.43
N LYS A 724 22.34 -52.34 17.69
CA LYS A 724 20.90 -52.03 17.65
C LYS A 724 20.50 -50.93 18.63
N ALA A 725 21.04 -50.99 19.86
CA ALA A 725 20.74 -49.99 20.87
C ALA A 725 21.33 -48.61 20.49
N LEU A 726 22.57 -48.54 19.96
CA LEU A 726 23.20 -47.30 19.50
C LEU A 726 22.51 -46.68 18.29
N LYS A 727 22.07 -47.51 17.32
CA LYS A 727 21.27 -47.01 16.19
C LYS A 727 19.93 -46.41 16.65
N ALA A 728 19.28 -47.02 17.63
CA ALA A 728 18.06 -46.49 18.25
C ALA A 728 18.36 -45.20 19.06
N ALA A 729 19.52 -45.12 19.74
CA ALA A 729 19.96 -43.90 20.43
C ALA A 729 20.23 -42.78 19.43
N LEU A 730 20.89 -43.09 18.33
CA LEU A 730 21.15 -42.09 17.26
C LEU A 730 19.86 -41.58 16.62
N ALA A 731 18.85 -42.44 16.46
CA ALA A 731 17.52 -42.00 15.99
C ALA A 731 16.83 -41.04 16.97
N ALA A 732 17.06 -41.18 18.28
CA ALA A 732 16.53 -40.31 19.31
C ALA A 732 17.33 -39.00 19.45
N THR A 733 18.64 -39.04 19.20
CA THR A 733 19.60 -37.93 19.32
C THR A 733 20.60 -37.96 18.16
N PRO A 734 20.21 -37.49 16.96
CA PRO A 734 21.04 -37.61 15.74
C PRO A 734 22.43 -36.94 15.84
N ASP A 735 22.55 -35.89 16.60
CA ASP A 735 23.77 -35.07 16.74
C ASP A 735 24.62 -35.45 17.96
N ASP A 736 24.27 -36.54 18.67
CA ASP A 736 24.99 -36.97 19.86
C ASP A 736 26.36 -37.59 19.48
N ALA A 737 27.42 -36.80 19.70
CA ALA A 737 28.79 -37.19 19.37
C ALA A 737 29.22 -38.45 20.11
N LEU A 738 28.77 -38.68 21.36
CA LEU A 738 29.08 -39.86 22.14
C LEU A 738 28.39 -41.13 21.53
N VAL A 739 27.15 -41.01 21.05
CA VAL A 739 26.47 -42.15 20.39
C VAL A 739 27.19 -42.51 19.10
N GLN A 740 27.59 -41.49 18.31
CA GLN A 740 28.32 -41.74 17.06
C GLN A 740 29.72 -42.37 17.35
N HIS A 741 30.40 -41.87 18.38
CA HIS A 741 31.67 -42.45 18.82
C HIS A 741 31.51 -43.92 19.26
N ASN A 742 30.55 -44.20 20.10
CA ASN A 742 30.32 -45.59 20.59
C ASN A 742 29.90 -46.53 19.46
N LEU A 743 29.12 -46.08 18.46
CA LEU A 743 28.78 -46.86 17.28
C LEU A 743 30.06 -47.17 16.47
N ALA A 744 30.93 -46.24 16.28
CA ALA A 744 32.24 -46.43 15.65
C ALA A 744 33.11 -47.47 16.40
N CYS A 745 33.01 -47.52 17.73
CA CYS A 745 33.69 -48.58 18.51
C CYS A 745 33.13 -50.01 18.23
N VAL A 746 31.81 -50.11 18.04
CA VAL A 746 31.16 -51.36 17.64
C VAL A 746 31.55 -51.74 16.21
N ASP A 747 31.50 -50.80 15.26
CA ASP A 747 31.89 -50.97 13.85
C ASP A 747 33.36 -51.48 13.78
N TRP A 748 34.26 -50.89 14.55
CA TRP A 748 35.69 -51.26 14.62
C TRP A 748 35.86 -52.68 15.11
N ARG A 749 35.09 -53.09 16.15
CA ARG A 749 35.13 -54.46 16.66
C ARG A 749 34.57 -55.50 15.69
N GLN A 750 33.59 -55.09 14.86
CA GLN A 750 32.99 -55.94 13.82
C GLN A 750 33.84 -56.00 12.53
N GLY A 751 34.95 -55.33 12.46
CA GLY A 751 35.86 -55.31 11.30
C GLY A 751 35.65 -54.12 10.32
N ALA A 752 34.69 -53.25 10.53
CA ALA A 752 34.42 -52.07 9.68
C ALA A 752 35.37 -50.88 10.09
N SER A 753 36.68 -51.16 10.07
CA SER A 753 37.70 -50.22 10.57
C SER A 753 37.74 -48.88 9.85
N ALA A 754 37.53 -48.85 8.52
CA ALA A 754 37.57 -47.62 7.75
C ALA A 754 36.43 -46.63 8.14
N SER A 755 35.21 -47.14 8.36
CA SER A 755 34.05 -46.36 8.82
C SER A 755 34.30 -45.77 10.23
N ALA A 756 34.81 -46.62 11.13
CA ALA A 756 35.15 -46.22 12.50
C ALA A 756 36.22 -45.11 12.55
N LEU A 757 37.30 -45.23 11.79
CA LEU A 757 38.35 -44.24 11.68
C LEU A 757 37.86 -42.90 11.15
N ALA A 758 37.06 -42.92 10.08
CA ALA A 758 36.47 -41.70 9.52
C ALA A 758 35.58 -41.00 10.56
N THR A 759 34.79 -41.77 11.33
CA THR A 759 33.96 -41.23 12.39
C THR A 759 34.77 -40.66 13.55
N TRP A 760 35.78 -41.32 14.02
CA TRP A 760 36.65 -40.82 15.13
C TRP A 760 37.45 -39.59 14.70
N LYS A 761 38.00 -39.53 13.47
CA LYS A 761 38.65 -38.32 12.94
C LYS A 761 37.72 -37.14 12.93
N ARG A 762 36.46 -37.34 12.52
CA ARG A 762 35.45 -36.26 12.54
C ARG A 762 35.06 -35.78 13.94
N LEU A 763 35.09 -36.68 14.93
CA LEU A 763 34.65 -36.43 16.30
C LEU A 763 35.81 -36.03 17.23
N GLU A 764 37.02 -35.92 16.76
CA GLU A 764 38.24 -35.82 17.59
C GLU A 764 38.21 -34.59 18.51
N THR A 765 37.62 -33.47 18.07
CA THR A 765 37.48 -32.27 18.88
C THR A 765 36.31 -32.30 19.86
N ALA A 766 35.25 -33.04 19.54
CA ALA A 766 34.04 -33.12 20.35
C ALA A 766 34.07 -34.26 21.40
N VAL A 767 34.81 -35.33 21.12
CA VAL A 767 34.89 -36.50 21.96
C VAL A 767 36.37 -36.87 22.15
N PRO A 768 37.01 -36.51 23.28
CA PRO A 768 38.42 -36.80 23.53
C PRO A 768 38.78 -38.32 23.38
N LEU A 769 37.87 -39.21 23.70
CA LEU A 769 38.06 -40.65 23.52
C LEU A 769 38.24 -41.08 22.04
N ALA A 770 37.85 -40.24 21.09
CA ALA A 770 38.10 -40.49 19.67
C ALA A 770 39.61 -40.46 19.37
N SER A 771 40.35 -39.49 19.92
CA SER A 771 41.82 -39.44 19.82
C SER A 771 42.48 -40.66 20.50
N LEU A 772 41.93 -41.14 21.65
CA LEU A 772 42.43 -42.35 22.30
C LEU A 772 42.27 -43.57 21.38
N ASN A 773 41.09 -43.78 20.79
CA ASN A 773 40.83 -44.90 19.92
C ASN A 773 41.56 -44.82 18.58
N LEU A 774 41.78 -43.65 18.02
CA LEU A 774 42.65 -43.43 16.87
C LEU A 774 44.09 -43.87 17.15
N GLY A 775 44.61 -43.57 18.34
CA GLY A 775 45.92 -44.01 18.75
C GLY A 775 46.01 -45.53 18.97
N ILE A 776 44.99 -46.18 19.54
CA ILE A 776 44.90 -47.60 19.69
C ILE A 776 44.88 -48.30 18.33
N ASP A 777 44.09 -47.81 17.38
CA ASP A 777 44.02 -48.41 16.04
C ASP A 777 45.34 -48.24 15.28
N ALA A 778 45.97 -47.05 15.37
CA ALA A 778 47.28 -46.80 14.76
C ALA A 778 48.32 -47.78 15.30
N GLN A 779 48.35 -48.05 16.61
CA GLN A 779 49.26 -48.95 17.24
C GLN A 779 48.98 -50.44 16.88
N GLU A 780 47.76 -50.91 17.04
CA GLU A 780 47.43 -52.33 17.05
C GLU A 780 47.07 -52.88 15.66
N ARG A 781 46.48 -52.11 14.80
CA ARG A 781 46.05 -52.60 13.47
C ARG A 781 46.92 -52.12 12.32
N ARG A 782 47.38 -50.84 12.39
CA ARG A 782 48.14 -50.26 11.30
C ARG A 782 49.64 -50.28 11.51
N HIS A 783 50.07 -50.54 12.75
CA HIS A 783 51.47 -50.53 13.17
C HIS A 783 52.19 -49.22 12.88
N GLU A 784 51.48 -48.09 13.10
CA GLU A 784 51.95 -46.72 12.87
C GLU A 784 52.21 -45.98 14.20
N PRO A 785 53.38 -46.26 14.85
CA PRO A 785 53.64 -45.77 16.22
C PRO A 785 53.71 -44.26 16.33
N ALA A 786 54.18 -43.54 15.32
CA ALA A 786 54.19 -42.11 15.29
C ALA A 786 52.77 -41.48 15.34
N GLU A 787 51.86 -41.98 14.53
CA GLU A 787 50.44 -41.53 14.52
C GLU A 787 49.73 -41.86 15.84
N ALA A 788 50.06 -43.04 16.44
CA ALA A 788 49.53 -43.44 17.75
C ALA A 788 49.98 -42.44 18.85
N VAL A 789 51.25 -42.05 18.89
CA VAL A 789 51.78 -41.08 19.84
C VAL A 789 51.13 -39.72 19.68
N ASP A 790 50.95 -39.24 18.45
CA ASP A 790 50.32 -37.96 18.20
C ASP A 790 48.82 -37.92 18.56
N ALA A 791 48.08 -39.00 18.29
CA ALA A 791 46.70 -39.13 18.72
C ALA A 791 46.56 -39.15 20.25
N TRP A 792 47.44 -39.86 20.95
CA TRP A 792 47.45 -39.88 22.42
C TRP A 792 47.93 -38.58 23.05
N ARG A 793 48.78 -37.80 22.41
CA ARG A 793 49.11 -36.41 22.82
C ARG A 793 47.87 -35.51 22.76
N ARG A 794 47.08 -35.57 21.67
CA ARG A 794 45.84 -34.81 21.56
C ARG A 794 44.83 -35.19 22.65
N TYR A 795 44.69 -36.51 22.94
CA TYR A 795 43.86 -37.01 24.03
C TYR A 795 44.31 -36.43 25.39
N LEU A 796 45.59 -36.47 25.69
CA LEU A 796 46.12 -35.97 26.93
C LEU A 796 46.02 -34.44 27.07
N ALA A 797 46.03 -33.71 25.96
CA ALA A 797 45.87 -32.26 25.91
C ALA A 797 44.42 -31.81 26.08
N SER A 798 43.43 -32.68 25.98
CA SER A 798 41.99 -32.34 26.00
C SER A 798 41.45 -31.87 27.36
N GLY A 799 42.22 -31.91 28.42
CA GLY A 799 41.82 -31.50 29.78
C GLY A 799 40.86 -32.46 30.49
N SER A 800 40.20 -33.36 29.73
CA SER A 800 39.25 -34.35 30.22
C SER A 800 39.67 -35.77 29.73
N ALA A 801 40.75 -36.30 30.34
CA ALA A 801 41.37 -37.53 29.96
C ALA A 801 41.26 -38.57 31.11
N PRO A 802 40.12 -39.30 31.25
CA PRO A 802 39.89 -40.21 32.37
C PRO A 802 40.99 -41.30 32.57
N ARG A 803 41.72 -41.59 31.50
CA ARG A 803 42.81 -42.60 31.49
C ARG A 803 44.17 -41.99 31.27
N ALA A 804 44.35 -40.72 31.65
CA ALA A 804 45.56 -39.93 31.36
C ALA A 804 46.85 -40.65 31.88
N ALA A 805 46.83 -41.24 33.07
CA ALA A 805 47.98 -41.94 33.62
C ALA A 805 48.38 -43.16 32.76
N GLN A 806 47.42 -44.00 32.39
CA GLN A 806 47.62 -45.18 31.55
C GLN A 806 48.04 -44.81 30.12
N VAL A 807 47.46 -43.77 29.54
CA VAL A 807 47.80 -43.30 28.19
C VAL A 807 49.17 -42.61 28.15
N ARG A 808 49.57 -41.93 29.22
CA ARG A 808 50.97 -41.45 29.36
C ARG A 808 51.97 -42.58 29.38
N GLU A 809 51.68 -43.61 30.17
CA GLU A 809 52.52 -44.84 30.21
C GLU A 809 52.65 -45.50 28.83
N TRP A 810 51.52 -45.66 28.10
CA TRP A 810 51.55 -46.20 26.74
C TRP A 810 52.33 -45.32 25.76
N LYS A 811 52.11 -43.99 25.79
CA LYS A 811 52.79 -43.03 24.96
C LYS A 811 54.31 -43.08 25.23
N ASP A 812 54.73 -42.97 26.51
CA ASP A 812 56.14 -42.92 26.92
C ASP A 812 56.89 -44.25 26.57
N ARG A 813 56.18 -45.39 26.66
CA ARG A 813 56.66 -46.64 26.19
C ARG A 813 56.93 -46.71 24.69
N LEU A 814 56.05 -46.24 23.87
CA LEU A 814 56.23 -46.14 22.41
C LEU A 814 57.34 -45.21 22.01
N GLN A 815 57.43 -44.07 22.67
CA GLN A 815 58.48 -43.09 22.44
C GLN A 815 59.88 -43.67 22.71
N GLY A 816 60.06 -44.61 23.69
CA GLY A 816 61.29 -45.27 23.93
C GLY A 816 61.68 -46.38 22.91
N LEU A 817 60.71 -47.23 22.45
CA LEU A 817 60.99 -48.38 21.53
C LEU A 817 61.43 -47.95 20.13
N TYR A 818 60.89 -46.88 19.62
CA TYR A 818 61.10 -46.40 18.24
C TYR A 818 62.00 -45.21 18.12
N GLY A 819 62.80 -44.91 19.16
CA GLY A 819 63.47 -43.56 19.19
C GLY A 819 62.53 -42.40 19.33
N LEU A 820 61.25 -42.74 19.49
CA LEU A 820 60.11 -41.89 19.73
C LEU A 820 59.48 -42.12 21.10
N GLY A 821 60.08 -43.11 21.89
CA GLY A 821 59.68 -43.65 23.22
C GLY A 821 58.88 -44.94 23.23
N ASP A 822 59.13 -45.83 24.20
CA ASP A 822 58.85 -47.28 24.32
C ASP A 822 57.39 -47.77 24.38
N ALA A 823 57.10 -49.01 23.87
CA ALA A 823 55.80 -49.68 23.93
C ALA A 823 55.80 -51.17 24.18
N GLN A 824 54.86 -51.68 24.90
CA GLN A 824 54.29 -53.04 24.71
C GLN A 824 52.80 -53.13 25.09
N GLY A 825 52.04 -53.84 24.21
CA GLY A 825 50.81 -54.56 24.39
C GLY A 825 49.62 -53.98 25.14
N VAL A 826 48.68 -53.38 24.37
CA VAL A 826 47.40 -52.94 24.91
C VAL A 826 46.26 -53.61 24.16
N THR A 827 45.37 -54.28 24.86
CA THR A 827 44.20 -54.91 24.30
C THR A 827 43.07 -53.84 24.07
N PRO A 828 42.37 -53.83 22.89
CA PRO A 828 41.40 -52.84 22.54
C PRO A 828 40.04 -52.95 23.25
N ALA A 829 39.99 -53.52 24.42
CA ALA A 829 38.71 -53.82 25.06
C ALA A 829 37.87 -52.69 25.61
N ASN A 830 38.42 -51.44 25.62
CA ASN A 830 37.90 -50.44 26.53
C ASN A 830 37.58 -49.07 25.91
N GLY A 831 37.25 -49.06 24.61
CA GLY A 831 36.99 -47.80 23.89
C GLY A 831 35.57 -47.23 23.99
N LEU A 832 34.67 -47.80 24.77
CA LEU A 832 33.34 -47.19 24.99
C LEU A 832 33.44 -46.08 26.04
N ALA A 833 32.86 -44.94 25.75
CA ALA A 833 32.66 -43.88 26.72
C ALA A 833 31.66 -44.40 27.78
N GLU A 834 32.15 -44.75 28.98
CA GLU A 834 31.28 -44.95 30.13
C GLU A 834 30.96 -43.59 30.75
N GLU A 835 29.65 -43.34 30.91
CA GLU A 835 29.22 -42.33 31.88
C GLU A 835 29.56 -42.91 33.26
N THR A 836 30.48 -42.31 34.01
CA THR A 836 30.68 -42.60 35.43
C THR A 836 29.37 -42.46 36.18
N PRO A 837 29.02 -43.35 37.09
CA PRO A 837 27.74 -43.36 37.78
C PRO A 837 27.47 -42.10 38.56
#